data_81d5002363356e026e94a9f7da0dbe48
#
_entry.id   81d5002363356e026e94a9f7da0dbe48
#
_cell.length_a   1.000
_cell.length_b   1.000
_cell.length_c   1.000
_cell.angle_alpha   90.00
_cell.angle_beta   90.00
_cell.angle_gamma   90.00
#
_symmetry.space_group_name_H-M   'P 1'
#
loop_
_entity.id
_entity.type
_entity.pdbx_description
1 polymer ?
#
loop_
_entity_poly.entity_id
_entity_poly.type
_entity_poly.pdbx_seq_one_letter_code
_entity_poly.pdbx_strand_id
1 'polypeptide(L)'
;MKGSFSFFHFSSTRCKIITVIVAVVVAIIILCVVLILVLAKDKEAKPTTVTPTPTEYVPPPLPTGGKLVNTLILVPAKIIFRKRTVFVFTEIPAGADGPYDHGVVAADASLCSEVGRDILKKNGSAVDSAIATLFCIGVINMHSAGIGGGGFMTIYNRSTNKAEVIDYREEAPGRANATMYINSTLNSKYGTSASGVPGEVRGFRKAWNKYGRLPWEDLVQPAIDLAKKGFRFGYPAHAAANRSSTLPYIKKDPGLRKSKSIKVDSLKGTTRRLDFHDEGLELSRTNERIKNKTKISRTLQMDGRSQLHVDQLCQEHSDQLVWATSLRDAQKWNLLLLIDKAGNLKKLGTVLKMPKYARTLETIRDEPDSFYSGELAKSIVKDIQDGGGIITLEDMKNYTAKVRTPLSDTMGDLKWYTNPPPGSGAVLSMILNILKDSRKDLNSSILTYHRIIEAFKFAYAYRALLGDEDYWDVSEVVKNMTSGKYGDYLRHKIYDNRTFQDYRYYGDFYSSTNVGGTSHLSIISPDGDAVAATNTINLYYGCKYRSTRTGIIYNNEMDDFSTPGKKNNFGVEPSESNFIKAGKRPMSSMTPSIFVDSRGVPRLAVGASGGTRITTAISLVVMNYFWFGRNLSEAILDPRVHHQLLPDYIRIDKFYPISKDLQAGLRRLGHNDIQAKTITAVVQAAAIAPDGKIYGKADPRKKSFAAGF
;
A
#
# COMPACT_ATOMS: atom_id res chain seq x y z
N MET A 1 46.57 41.46 41.56
CA MET A 1 45.24 41.80 42.07
C MET A 1 44.49 40.52 42.35
N LYS A 2 44.12 40.29 43.59
CA LYS A 2 43.48 39.07 44.10
C LYS A 2 41.99 39.16 43.80
N GLY A 3 41.40 38.15 43.15
CA GLY A 3 39.98 37.97 42.98
C GLY A 3 39.51 36.65 43.58
N SER A 4 38.82 36.73 44.70
CA SER A 4 38.33 35.60 45.49
C SER A 4 37.14 34.90 44.85
N PHE A 5 37.20 33.56 44.73
CA PHE A 5 36.05 32.71 44.43
C PHE A 5 35.32 32.37 45.74
N SER A 6 34.05 32.76 45.84
CA SER A 6 33.18 32.33 46.92
C SER A 6 32.44 31.03 46.53
N PHE A 7 32.63 29.98 47.36
CA PHE A 7 31.87 28.74 47.32
C PHE A 7 30.46 28.94 47.89
N PHE A 8 29.44 28.70 47.09
CA PHE A 8 28.05 28.56 47.55
C PHE A 8 27.80 27.15 48.08
N HIS A 9 27.55 27.04 49.36
CA HIS A 9 27.11 25.84 50.05
C HIS A 9 25.61 25.71 49.87
N PHE A 10 25.09 24.78 49.02
CA PHE A 10 23.67 24.39 49.01
C PHE A 10 23.51 23.04 49.72
N SER A 11 23.11 23.13 51.01
CA SER A 11 22.62 21.99 51.79
C SER A 11 21.14 21.89 51.61
N SER A 12 20.65 21.05 50.70
CA SER A 12 19.23 20.74 50.62
C SER A 12 19.00 19.24 50.72
N THR A 13 18.10 18.83 51.59
CA THR A 13 17.66 17.45 51.84
C THR A 13 17.28 16.72 50.55
N ARG A 14 16.87 17.42 49.50
CA ARG A 14 16.58 16.88 48.18
C ARG A 14 17.78 16.29 47.46
N CYS A 15 18.98 16.87 47.62
CA CYS A 15 20.19 16.35 47.00
C CYS A 15 20.61 15.00 47.61
N LYS A 16 20.44 14.83 48.94
CA LYS A 16 20.76 13.55 49.62
C LYS A 16 19.81 12.44 49.20
N ILE A 17 18.51 12.74 48.99
CA ILE A 17 17.51 11.77 48.47
C ILE A 17 17.84 11.33 47.07
N ILE A 18 18.18 12.23 46.15
CA ILE A 18 18.57 11.91 44.78
C ILE A 18 19.82 11.02 44.75
N THR A 19 20.84 11.30 45.58
CA THR A 19 22.04 10.50 45.65
C THR A 19 21.75 9.08 46.14
N VAL A 20 20.85 8.91 47.10
CA VAL A 20 20.45 7.57 47.59
C VAL A 20 19.68 6.82 46.52
N ILE A 21 18.76 7.47 45.80
CA ILE A 21 18.01 6.83 44.71
C ILE A 21 18.95 6.37 43.59
N VAL A 22 19.89 7.21 43.18
CA VAL A 22 20.88 6.85 42.14
C VAL A 22 21.75 5.67 42.62
N ALA A 23 22.19 5.65 43.88
CA ALA A 23 23.00 4.53 44.42
C ALA A 23 22.20 3.22 44.46
N VAL A 24 20.89 3.24 44.78
CA VAL A 24 20.02 2.07 44.77
C VAL A 24 19.79 1.56 43.33
N VAL A 25 19.57 2.45 42.38
CA VAL A 25 19.41 2.06 40.96
C VAL A 25 20.67 1.43 40.40
N VAL A 26 21.85 1.98 40.71
CA VAL A 26 23.11 1.41 40.29
C VAL A 26 23.34 0.03 40.92
N ALA A 27 23.02 -0.14 42.20
CA ALA A 27 23.13 -1.45 42.86
C ALA A 27 22.22 -2.51 42.23
N ILE A 28 20.97 -2.13 41.85
CA ILE A 28 20.04 -3.05 41.14
C ILE A 28 20.59 -3.43 39.77
N ILE A 29 21.15 -2.49 39.02
CA ILE A 29 21.75 -2.77 37.70
C ILE A 29 22.92 -3.74 37.84
N ILE A 30 23.81 -3.54 38.84
CA ILE A 30 24.92 -4.44 39.11
C ILE A 30 24.43 -5.85 39.47
N LEU A 31 23.37 -5.96 40.29
CA LEU A 31 22.79 -7.24 40.66
C LEU A 31 22.21 -7.98 39.47
N CYS A 32 21.54 -7.26 38.56
CA CYS A 32 21.00 -7.83 37.32
C CYS A 32 22.09 -8.34 36.38
N VAL A 33 23.20 -7.60 36.26
CA VAL A 33 24.36 -8.00 35.43
C VAL A 33 25.04 -9.25 36.02
N VAL A 34 25.23 -9.31 37.33
CA VAL A 34 25.77 -10.49 38.00
C VAL A 34 24.89 -11.72 37.84
N LEU A 35 23.56 -11.55 37.95
CA LEU A 35 22.59 -12.63 37.73
C LEU A 35 22.63 -13.17 36.31
N ILE A 36 22.75 -12.27 35.30
CA ILE A 36 22.89 -12.67 33.91
C ILE A 36 24.22 -13.44 33.67
N LEU A 37 25.32 -13.02 34.30
CA LEU A 37 26.61 -13.69 34.16
C LEU A 37 26.62 -15.07 34.86
N VAL A 38 25.93 -15.21 35.98
CA VAL A 38 25.78 -16.50 36.68
C VAL A 38 24.94 -17.47 35.86
N LEU A 39 23.83 -17.00 35.30
CA LEU A 39 22.94 -17.82 34.43
C LEU A 39 23.59 -18.17 33.08
N ALA A 40 24.58 -17.43 32.63
CA ALA A 40 25.34 -17.73 31.42
C ALA A 40 26.41 -18.81 31.65
N LYS A 41 26.91 -18.99 32.89
CA LYS A 41 27.97 -19.95 33.24
C LYS A 41 27.49 -21.40 33.30
N ASP A 42 26.17 -21.64 33.47
CA ASP A 42 25.60 -22.98 33.57
C ASP A 42 25.31 -23.67 32.23
N LYS A 43 25.80 -23.15 31.10
CA LYS A 43 25.56 -23.69 29.75
C LYS A 43 26.81 -24.19 29.00
N GLU A 44 27.91 -24.41 29.63
CA GLU A 44 29.04 -25.11 29.01
C GLU A 44 29.02 -26.60 29.33
N ALA A 45 28.33 -27.40 28.52
CA ALA A 45 28.49 -28.85 28.47
C ALA A 45 29.43 -29.20 27.30
N LYS A 46 30.46 -30.03 27.61
CA LYS A 46 31.54 -30.48 26.72
C LYS A 46 31.00 -31.25 25.49
N PRO A 47 31.63 -31.13 24.31
CA PRO A 47 31.25 -31.92 23.14
C PRO A 47 31.88 -33.31 23.18
N THR A 48 31.04 -34.34 23.07
CA THR A 48 31.46 -35.71 22.72
C THR A 48 31.45 -35.85 21.18
N THR A 49 32.59 -36.14 20.64
CA THR A 49 32.82 -36.46 19.22
C THR A 49 32.22 -37.82 18.89
N VAL A 50 31.25 -37.84 18.00
CA VAL A 50 30.79 -39.04 17.25
C VAL A 50 30.67 -38.66 15.79
N THR A 51 31.50 -39.24 14.96
CA THR A 51 31.41 -39.18 13.48
C THR A 51 30.27 -40.07 12.99
N PRO A 52 29.31 -39.58 12.20
CA PRO A 52 28.41 -40.44 11.44
C PRO A 52 28.82 -40.53 9.98
N THR A 53 28.91 -41.76 9.49
CA THR A 53 28.92 -42.14 8.08
C THR A 53 27.65 -41.67 7.35
N PRO A 54 27.72 -41.34 6.04
CA PRO A 54 26.57 -40.87 5.31
C PRO A 54 25.63 -42.03 4.96
N THR A 55 24.40 -42.00 5.44
CA THR A 55 23.31 -42.85 4.98
C THR A 55 22.41 -42.04 4.04
N GLU A 56 22.21 -42.61 2.90
CA GLU A 56 21.31 -42.15 1.84
C GLU A 56 19.86 -42.03 2.38
N TYR A 57 19.23 -40.88 2.18
CA TYR A 57 17.84 -40.62 2.57
C TYR A 57 16.88 -41.09 1.48
N VAL A 58 16.14 -42.16 1.73
CA VAL A 58 15.00 -42.61 0.91
C VAL A 58 13.73 -42.08 1.55
N PRO A 59 12.87 -41.30 0.85
CA PRO A 59 11.61 -40.83 1.42
C PRO A 59 10.59 -41.97 1.52
N PRO A 60 9.76 -42.01 2.57
CA PRO A 60 8.74 -43.02 2.73
C PRO A 60 7.59 -42.83 1.74
N PRO A 61 6.93 -43.93 1.26
CA PRO A 61 5.82 -43.87 0.34
C PRO A 61 4.55 -43.31 1.02
N LEU A 62 3.75 -42.59 0.23
CA LEU A 62 2.44 -42.05 0.64
C LEU A 62 1.46 -43.16 0.98
N PRO A 63 0.66 -43.06 2.06
CA PRO A 63 -0.38 -44.04 2.37
C PRO A 63 -1.61 -43.84 1.48
N THR A 64 -1.97 -44.88 0.77
CA THR A 64 -3.23 -45.00 0.04
C THR A 64 -4.32 -45.47 1.00
N GLY A 65 -5.42 -44.73 1.05
CA GLY A 65 -6.75 -45.16 1.42
C GLY A 65 -6.97 -45.65 2.86
N GLY A 66 -7.62 -44.83 3.68
CA GLY A 66 -8.15 -45.27 5.00
C GLY A 66 -9.34 -44.41 5.43
N LYS A 67 -10.47 -45.09 5.67
CA LYS A 67 -11.75 -44.53 6.11
C LYS A 67 -11.62 -43.78 7.43
N LEU A 68 -12.29 -42.63 7.54
CA LEU A 68 -12.51 -41.88 8.77
C LEU A 68 -13.30 -42.74 9.81
N VAL A 69 -12.70 -42.99 10.97
CA VAL A 69 -13.41 -43.42 12.18
C VAL A 69 -13.25 -42.33 13.22
N ASN A 70 -14.36 -41.67 13.55
CA ASN A 70 -14.45 -40.70 14.65
C ASN A 70 -14.30 -41.41 15.99
N THR A 71 -13.22 -41.14 16.71
CA THR A 71 -13.14 -41.49 18.13
C THR A 71 -12.85 -40.23 18.95
N LEU A 72 -13.87 -39.79 19.67
CA LEU A 72 -13.81 -38.68 20.62
C LEU A 72 -13.12 -39.19 21.91
N ILE A 73 -11.94 -38.71 22.25
CA ILE A 73 -11.33 -38.90 23.56
C ILE A 73 -11.44 -37.59 24.34
N LEU A 74 -12.30 -37.61 25.36
CA LEU A 74 -12.44 -36.54 26.36
C LEU A 74 -11.35 -36.66 27.41
N VAL A 75 -10.47 -35.65 27.53
CA VAL A 75 -9.54 -35.47 28.65
C VAL A 75 -9.88 -34.14 29.32
N PRO A 76 -10.14 -34.09 30.63
CA PRO A 76 -10.46 -32.83 31.31
C PRO A 76 -9.20 -32.02 31.61
N ALA A 77 -8.96 -30.94 30.86
CA ALA A 77 -7.92 -29.98 31.16
C ALA A 77 -8.52 -28.67 31.71
N LYS A 78 -8.06 -28.27 32.90
CA LYS A 78 -8.36 -26.97 33.51
C LYS A 78 -7.94 -25.84 32.55
N ILE A 79 -8.91 -25.09 32.02
CA ILE A 79 -8.68 -24.00 31.09
C ILE A 79 -8.42 -22.71 31.87
N ILE A 80 -7.18 -22.22 31.84
CA ILE A 80 -6.83 -20.86 32.23
C ILE A 80 -7.14 -19.97 31.04
N PHE A 81 -8.22 -19.18 31.11
CA PHE A 81 -8.57 -18.20 30.08
C PHE A 81 -7.58 -17.04 30.06
N ARG A 82 -6.52 -17.11 29.25
CA ARG A 82 -5.92 -15.91 28.67
C ARG A 82 -6.75 -15.52 27.45
N LYS A 83 -7.30 -14.30 27.43
CA LYS A 83 -8.02 -13.73 26.28
C LYS A 83 -7.13 -13.78 25.03
N ARG A 84 -7.17 -14.86 24.28
CA ARG A 84 -6.71 -14.91 22.89
C ARG A 84 -7.91 -14.52 22.04
N THR A 85 -7.77 -13.41 21.31
CA THR A 85 -8.70 -13.04 20.25
C THR A 85 -8.70 -14.17 19.22
N VAL A 86 -9.76 -14.95 19.18
CA VAL A 86 -9.97 -15.95 18.14
C VAL A 86 -10.27 -15.18 16.86
N PHE A 87 -9.30 -15.13 15.96
CA PHE A 87 -9.55 -14.65 14.61
C PHE A 87 -10.36 -15.73 13.88
N VAL A 88 -11.61 -15.42 13.57
CA VAL A 88 -12.39 -16.21 12.63
C VAL A 88 -11.75 -16.01 11.26
N PHE A 89 -10.95 -16.98 10.84
CA PHE A 89 -10.48 -17.05 9.46
C PHE A 89 -11.72 -17.34 8.61
N THR A 90 -12.01 -16.49 7.63
CA THR A 90 -12.86 -16.91 6.52
C THR A 90 -12.11 -18.05 5.82
N GLU A 91 -12.66 -19.25 5.87
CA GLU A 91 -12.09 -20.39 5.15
C GLU A 91 -12.02 -20.04 3.66
N ILE A 92 -10.88 -20.33 3.04
CA ILE A 92 -10.74 -20.23 1.59
C ILE A 92 -11.63 -21.33 1.02
N PRO A 93 -12.60 -21.02 0.13
CA PRO A 93 -13.46 -22.02 -0.44
C PRO A 93 -12.62 -23.12 -1.11
N ALA A 94 -13.00 -24.36 -0.95
CA ALA A 94 -12.38 -25.48 -1.66
C ALA A 94 -12.48 -25.21 -3.17
N GLY A 95 -11.37 -25.39 -3.91
CA GLY A 95 -11.30 -25.11 -5.33
C GLY A 95 -11.09 -23.65 -5.74
N ALA A 96 -10.94 -22.69 -4.79
CA ALA A 96 -10.71 -21.29 -5.10
C ALA A 96 -9.40 -21.00 -5.87
N ASP A 97 -8.50 -21.94 -6.01
CA ASP A 97 -7.27 -21.83 -6.79
C ASP A 97 -7.40 -22.41 -8.20
N GLY A 98 -8.52 -23.04 -8.53
CA GLY A 98 -8.77 -23.78 -9.79
C GLY A 98 -8.55 -25.30 -9.64
N PRO A 99 -8.54 -26.04 -10.76
CA PRO A 99 -8.60 -25.56 -12.12
C PRO A 99 -9.96 -24.98 -12.50
N TYR A 100 -9.97 -24.03 -13.44
CA TYR A 100 -11.14 -23.43 -14.07
C TYR A 100 -11.14 -23.71 -15.56
N ASP A 101 -12.30 -23.73 -16.19
CA ASP A 101 -12.44 -24.10 -17.60
C ASP A 101 -12.46 -22.89 -18.55
N HIS A 102 -12.94 -21.73 -18.10
CA HIS A 102 -13.19 -20.59 -19.00
C HIS A 102 -12.36 -19.35 -18.66
N GLY A 103 -12.28 -18.97 -17.39
CA GLY A 103 -11.55 -17.75 -17.03
C GLY A 103 -11.42 -17.56 -15.53
N VAL A 104 -10.50 -16.67 -15.15
CA VAL A 104 -10.20 -16.41 -13.72
C VAL A 104 -9.82 -14.97 -13.46
N VAL A 105 -10.19 -14.50 -12.29
CA VAL A 105 -9.81 -13.23 -11.70
C VAL A 105 -9.17 -13.46 -10.34
N ALA A 106 -7.93 -13.04 -10.15
CA ALA A 106 -7.22 -13.03 -8.87
C ALA A 106 -6.99 -11.58 -8.44
N ALA A 107 -7.64 -11.14 -7.36
CA ALA A 107 -7.57 -9.76 -6.88
C ALA A 107 -7.31 -9.67 -5.37
N ASP A 108 -6.92 -8.49 -4.90
CA ASP A 108 -6.63 -8.19 -3.50
C ASP A 108 -7.85 -8.29 -2.55
N ALA A 109 -9.04 -8.48 -3.09
CA ALA A 109 -10.27 -8.67 -2.33
C ALA A 109 -11.16 -9.71 -3.02
N SER A 110 -11.53 -10.77 -2.31
CA SER A 110 -12.29 -11.91 -2.85
C SER A 110 -13.59 -11.50 -3.54
N LEU A 111 -14.38 -10.63 -2.90
CA LEU A 111 -15.62 -10.10 -3.47
C LEU A 111 -15.39 -9.36 -4.80
N CYS A 112 -14.22 -8.73 -4.96
CA CYS A 112 -13.88 -8.06 -6.21
C CYS A 112 -13.40 -9.05 -7.27
N SER A 113 -12.76 -10.17 -6.88
CA SER A 113 -12.52 -11.30 -7.80
C SER A 113 -13.83 -11.86 -8.34
N GLU A 114 -14.86 -12.01 -7.47
CA GLU A 114 -16.21 -12.46 -7.87
C GLU A 114 -16.88 -11.48 -8.82
N VAL A 115 -16.80 -10.17 -8.55
CA VAL A 115 -17.33 -9.12 -9.46
C VAL A 115 -16.69 -9.25 -10.84
N GLY A 116 -15.37 -9.38 -10.92
CA GLY A 116 -14.67 -9.52 -12.20
C GLY A 116 -15.03 -10.80 -12.94
N ARG A 117 -15.14 -11.94 -12.22
CA ARG A 117 -15.65 -13.21 -12.78
C ARG A 117 -17.05 -13.05 -13.38
N ASP A 118 -17.94 -12.37 -12.67
CA ASP A 118 -19.32 -12.23 -13.11
C ASP A 118 -19.44 -11.33 -14.36
N ILE A 119 -18.52 -10.38 -14.54
CA ILE A 119 -18.36 -9.63 -15.79
C ILE A 119 -17.88 -10.55 -16.93
N LEU A 120 -16.90 -11.43 -16.70
CA LEU A 120 -16.48 -12.42 -17.70
C LEU A 120 -17.62 -13.36 -18.09
N LYS A 121 -18.44 -13.82 -17.13
CA LYS A 121 -19.63 -14.65 -17.40
C LYS A 121 -20.67 -13.95 -18.25
N LYS A 122 -20.74 -12.63 -18.24
CA LYS A 122 -21.60 -11.81 -19.11
C LYS A 122 -20.98 -11.57 -20.49
N ASN A 123 -19.93 -12.30 -20.87
CA ASN A 123 -19.17 -12.11 -22.09
C ASN A 123 -18.39 -10.77 -22.16
N GLY A 124 -18.08 -10.18 -21.01
CA GLY A 124 -17.18 -9.03 -20.93
C GLY A 124 -15.75 -9.39 -21.30
N SER A 125 -15.01 -8.43 -21.84
CA SER A 125 -13.59 -8.58 -22.12
C SER A 125 -12.76 -8.71 -20.83
N ALA A 126 -11.51 -9.12 -20.93
CA ALA A 126 -10.56 -9.10 -19.80
C ALA A 126 -10.43 -7.68 -19.21
N VAL A 127 -10.52 -6.64 -20.06
CA VAL A 127 -10.47 -5.23 -19.65
C VAL A 127 -11.74 -4.79 -18.93
N ASP A 128 -12.93 -5.21 -19.40
CA ASP A 128 -14.20 -4.95 -18.70
C ASP A 128 -14.16 -5.54 -17.29
N SER A 129 -13.72 -6.79 -17.18
CA SER A 129 -13.52 -7.47 -15.90
C SER A 129 -12.53 -6.73 -14.99
N ALA A 130 -11.42 -6.25 -15.56
CA ALA A 130 -10.42 -5.49 -14.79
C ALA A 130 -10.99 -4.18 -14.25
N ILE A 131 -11.71 -3.42 -15.06
CA ILE A 131 -12.32 -2.13 -14.67
C ILE A 131 -13.34 -2.32 -13.55
N ALA A 132 -14.26 -3.27 -13.68
CA ALA A 132 -15.26 -3.54 -12.65
C ALA A 132 -14.62 -4.02 -11.34
N THR A 133 -13.60 -4.88 -11.44
CA THR A 133 -12.80 -5.32 -10.29
C THR A 133 -12.10 -4.15 -9.60
N LEU A 134 -11.52 -3.21 -10.36
CA LEU A 134 -10.82 -2.05 -9.81
C LEU A 134 -11.76 -1.04 -9.14
N PHE A 135 -12.93 -0.76 -9.72
CA PHE A 135 -13.96 0.03 -9.03
C PHE A 135 -14.40 -0.62 -7.72
N CYS A 136 -14.58 -1.96 -7.70
CA CYS A 136 -14.87 -2.71 -6.47
C CYS A 136 -13.73 -2.59 -5.46
N ILE A 137 -12.46 -2.72 -5.87
CA ILE A 137 -11.27 -2.55 -5.03
C ILE A 137 -11.25 -1.16 -4.40
N GLY A 138 -11.58 -0.12 -5.13
CA GLY A 138 -11.69 1.26 -4.62
C GLY A 138 -12.71 1.42 -3.49
N VAL A 139 -13.72 0.56 -3.42
CA VAL A 139 -14.69 0.49 -2.30
C VAL A 139 -14.15 -0.36 -1.15
N ILE A 140 -13.79 -1.62 -1.41
CA ILE A 140 -13.41 -2.60 -0.38
C ILE A 140 -12.03 -2.30 0.21
N ASN A 141 -11.05 -2.02 -0.65
CA ASN A 141 -9.65 -1.73 -0.31
C ASN A 141 -9.32 -0.24 -0.40
N MET A 142 -10.29 0.62 -0.05
CA MET A 142 -10.15 2.09 -0.04
C MET A 142 -8.91 2.61 0.67
N HIS A 143 -8.26 1.78 1.47
CA HIS A 143 -6.99 2.10 2.15
C HIS A 143 -5.78 2.01 1.22
N SER A 144 -5.91 1.45 0.04
CA SER A 144 -4.80 1.12 -0.86
C SER A 144 -4.97 1.63 -2.29
N ALA A 145 -6.22 1.75 -2.78
CA ALA A 145 -6.53 2.16 -4.14
C ALA A 145 -7.90 2.83 -4.22
N GLY A 146 -8.23 3.43 -5.34
CA GLY A 146 -9.52 4.05 -5.66
C GLY A 146 -9.36 5.28 -6.55
N ILE A 147 -10.49 5.82 -7.02
CA ILE A 147 -10.55 6.88 -8.03
C ILE A 147 -9.81 8.18 -7.70
N GLY A 148 -9.36 8.35 -6.45
CA GLY A 148 -8.46 9.44 -6.06
C GLY A 148 -6.98 9.16 -6.32
N GLY A 149 -6.64 8.06 -6.99
CA GLY A 149 -5.30 7.58 -7.28
C GLY A 149 -5.04 7.30 -8.75
N GLY A 150 -4.10 6.39 -9.02
CA GLY A 150 -3.71 5.99 -10.36
C GLY A 150 -3.03 4.61 -10.42
N GLY A 151 -2.38 4.32 -11.55
CA GLY A 151 -1.74 3.03 -11.72
C GLY A 151 -1.28 2.70 -13.14
N PHE A 152 -1.05 1.40 -13.36
CA PHE A 152 -0.68 0.83 -14.66
C PHE A 152 -1.48 -0.44 -14.93
N MET A 153 -1.90 -0.62 -16.18
CA MET A 153 -2.57 -1.82 -16.67
C MET A 153 -1.83 -2.35 -17.89
N THR A 154 -1.22 -3.52 -17.75
CA THR A 154 -0.63 -4.27 -18.87
C THR A 154 -1.72 -5.18 -19.43
N ILE A 155 -1.95 -5.08 -20.73
CA ILE A 155 -2.98 -5.80 -21.47
C ILE A 155 -2.29 -6.63 -22.54
N TYR A 156 -2.63 -7.90 -22.65
CA TYR A 156 -2.22 -8.77 -23.75
C TYR A 156 -3.45 -9.28 -24.47
N ASN A 157 -3.52 -9.02 -25.77
CA ASN A 157 -4.57 -9.54 -26.64
C ASN A 157 -4.02 -10.75 -27.40
N ARG A 158 -4.61 -11.91 -27.15
CA ARG A 158 -4.16 -13.18 -27.72
C ARG A 158 -4.39 -13.28 -29.22
N SER A 159 -5.50 -12.76 -29.73
CA SER A 159 -5.85 -12.86 -31.14
C SER A 159 -4.86 -12.12 -32.05
N THR A 160 -4.28 -11.02 -31.53
CA THR A 160 -3.30 -10.19 -32.26
C THR A 160 -1.86 -10.45 -31.83
N ASN A 161 -1.61 -11.22 -30.78
CA ASN A 161 -0.31 -11.39 -30.12
C ASN A 161 0.36 -10.07 -29.73
N LYS A 162 -0.44 -9.04 -29.39
CA LYS A 162 0.06 -7.71 -29.02
C LYS A 162 -0.19 -7.42 -27.56
N ALA A 163 0.74 -6.70 -26.95
CA ALA A 163 0.60 -6.17 -25.61
C ALA A 163 0.71 -4.64 -25.61
N GLU A 164 -0.01 -4.00 -24.71
CA GLU A 164 0.04 -2.55 -24.46
C GLU A 164 0.01 -2.28 -22.96
N VAL A 165 0.50 -1.12 -22.55
CA VAL A 165 0.39 -0.62 -21.19
C VAL A 165 -0.42 0.65 -21.19
N ILE A 166 -1.51 0.67 -20.43
CA ILE A 166 -2.22 1.91 -20.10
C ILE A 166 -1.58 2.47 -18.83
N ASP A 167 -0.90 3.60 -18.98
CA ASP A 167 -0.30 4.37 -17.90
C ASP A 167 -1.26 5.48 -17.49
N TYR A 168 -1.82 5.32 -16.29
CA TYR A 168 -2.68 6.31 -15.63
C TYR A 168 -2.12 6.68 -14.24
N ARG A 169 -0.78 6.67 -14.13
CA ARG A 169 -0.06 7.17 -12.96
C ARG A 169 -0.42 8.63 -12.70
N GLU A 170 -0.48 9.03 -11.46
CA GLU A 170 -0.74 10.39 -11.04
C GLU A 170 0.34 11.35 -11.54
N GLU A 171 -0.04 12.57 -11.90
CA GLU A 171 0.86 13.62 -12.37
C GLU A 171 1.06 14.70 -11.30
N ALA A 172 2.25 15.29 -11.26
CA ALA A 172 2.50 16.48 -10.47
C ALA A 172 1.66 17.66 -11.01
N PRO A 173 0.93 18.40 -10.15
CA PRO A 173 0.16 19.56 -10.57
C PRO A 173 1.00 20.63 -11.29
N GLY A 174 0.38 21.45 -12.15
CA GLY A 174 1.06 22.48 -12.92
C GLY A 174 1.80 23.53 -12.09
N ARG A 175 1.43 23.71 -10.82
CA ARG A 175 2.10 24.60 -9.87
C ARG A 175 3.23 23.92 -9.08
N ALA A 176 3.45 22.62 -9.27
CA ALA A 176 4.48 21.87 -8.54
C ALA A 176 5.87 22.17 -9.10
N ASN A 177 6.87 22.18 -8.20
CA ASN A 177 8.27 22.34 -8.54
C ASN A 177 9.16 21.54 -7.59
N ALA A 178 10.44 21.37 -7.96
CA ALA A 178 11.39 20.51 -7.25
C ALA A 178 11.63 20.92 -5.78
N THR A 179 11.47 22.18 -5.43
CA THR A 179 11.79 22.73 -4.10
C THR A 179 10.56 22.95 -3.21
N MET A 180 9.34 22.66 -3.71
CA MET A 180 8.09 22.99 -3.01
C MET A 180 7.95 22.42 -1.59
N TYR A 181 8.69 21.36 -1.26
CA TYR A 181 8.71 20.76 0.07
C TYR A 181 9.98 21.07 0.88
N ILE A 182 10.84 21.97 0.38
CA ILE A 182 12.07 22.40 1.07
C ILE A 182 11.74 23.63 1.91
N ASN A 183 12.02 23.57 3.22
CA ASN A 183 11.74 24.65 4.18
C ASN A 183 10.31 25.21 4.06
N SER A 184 9.35 24.33 3.80
CA SER A 184 7.95 24.65 3.51
C SER A 184 7.02 24.07 4.57
N THR A 185 5.86 24.71 4.74
CA THR A 185 4.75 24.16 5.52
C THR A 185 3.99 23.06 4.77
N LEU A 186 4.21 22.92 3.45
CA LEU A 186 3.64 21.83 2.65
C LEU A 186 4.25 20.50 3.03
N ASN A 187 3.46 19.44 2.92
CA ASN A 187 3.86 18.09 3.29
C ASN A 187 3.60 17.12 2.14
N SER A 188 4.62 16.36 1.74
CA SER A 188 4.50 15.35 0.67
C SER A 188 3.71 14.10 1.08
N LYS A 189 3.53 13.86 2.39
CA LYS A 189 2.89 12.62 2.91
C LYS A 189 1.46 12.81 3.38
N TYR A 190 1.14 13.96 3.93
CA TYR A 190 -0.11 14.21 4.65
C TYR A 190 -0.77 15.50 4.20
N GLY A 191 -2.11 15.49 4.16
CA GLY A 191 -2.88 16.62 3.66
C GLY A 191 -2.92 16.68 2.13
N THR A 192 -3.80 17.51 1.60
CA THR A 192 -4.08 17.57 0.16
C THR A 192 -2.96 18.18 -0.67
N SER A 193 -1.97 18.85 -0.03
CA SER A 193 -0.74 19.28 -0.71
C SER A 193 0.13 18.12 -1.20
N ALA A 194 -0.09 16.91 -0.67
CA ALA A 194 0.60 15.70 -1.07
C ALA A 194 0.00 15.02 -2.32
N SER A 195 -1.16 15.50 -2.80
CA SER A 195 -1.89 14.81 -3.87
C SER A 195 -1.34 15.18 -5.26
N GLY A 196 -1.05 14.16 -6.05
CA GLY A 196 -0.93 14.27 -7.50
C GLY A 196 -2.31 14.24 -8.17
N VAL A 197 -2.39 14.68 -9.42
CA VAL A 197 -3.61 14.68 -10.23
C VAL A 197 -4.06 13.23 -10.44
N PRO A 198 -5.29 12.84 -10.04
CA PRO A 198 -5.74 11.45 -10.13
C PRO A 198 -5.92 10.97 -11.56
N GLY A 199 -5.48 9.73 -11.85
CA GLY A 199 -5.50 9.16 -13.19
C GLY A 199 -6.48 8.02 -13.42
N GLU A 200 -7.00 7.38 -12.37
CA GLU A 200 -7.72 6.10 -12.47
C GLU A 200 -8.91 6.13 -13.44
N VAL A 201 -9.80 7.10 -13.31
CA VAL A 201 -11.02 7.18 -14.16
C VAL A 201 -10.66 7.40 -15.64
N ARG A 202 -9.66 8.26 -15.93
CA ARG A 202 -9.19 8.49 -17.31
C ARG A 202 -8.51 7.25 -17.89
N GLY A 203 -7.75 6.52 -17.06
CA GLY A 203 -7.13 5.25 -17.45
C GLY A 203 -8.16 4.18 -17.80
N PHE A 204 -9.18 4.02 -16.96
CA PHE A 204 -10.24 3.05 -17.19
C PHE A 204 -11.05 3.37 -18.46
N ARG A 205 -11.40 4.64 -18.69
CA ARG A 205 -12.06 5.08 -19.94
C ARG A 205 -11.18 4.83 -21.16
N LYS A 206 -9.86 5.10 -21.06
CA LYS A 206 -8.92 4.83 -22.15
C LYS A 206 -8.85 3.35 -22.50
N ALA A 207 -8.78 2.47 -21.49
CA ALA A 207 -8.77 1.03 -21.67
C ALA A 207 -10.10 0.52 -22.23
N TRP A 208 -11.23 0.98 -21.69
CA TRP A 208 -12.56 0.61 -22.14
C TRP A 208 -12.81 1.03 -23.59
N ASN A 209 -12.43 2.23 -24.00
CA ASN A 209 -12.59 2.70 -25.38
C ASN A 209 -11.84 1.83 -26.41
N LYS A 210 -10.77 1.13 -26.00
CA LYS A 210 -9.96 0.27 -26.87
C LYS A 210 -10.40 -1.20 -26.84
N TYR A 211 -10.83 -1.70 -25.68
CA TYR A 211 -10.97 -3.14 -25.41
C TYR A 211 -12.29 -3.51 -24.75
N GLY A 212 -13.14 -2.53 -24.39
CA GLY A 212 -14.44 -2.79 -23.78
C GLY A 212 -15.42 -3.47 -24.74
N ARG A 213 -16.26 -4.35 -24.19
CA ARG A 213 -17.37 -5.02 -24.87
C ARG A 213 -18.71 -4.72 -24.24
N LEU A 214 -18.73 -4.64 -22.91
CA LEU A 214 -19.95 -4.33 -22.17
C LEU A 214 -20.14 -2.83 -22.04
N PRO A 215 -21.39 -2.37 -21.87
CA PRO A 215 -21.67 -0.99 -21.54
C PRO A 215 -20.89 -0.53 -20.29
N TRP A 216 -20.44 0.73 -20.32
CA TRP A 216 -19.66 1.32 -19.22
C TRP A 216 -20.38 1.26 -17.87
N GLU A 217 -21.69 1.49 -17.89
CA GLU A 217 -22.56 1.45 -16.71
C GLU A 217 -22.52 0.09 -16.00
N ASP A 218 -22.48 -1.00 -16.73
CA ASP A 218 -22.39 -2.36 -16.17
C ASP A 218 -21.11 -2.60 -15.37
N LEU A 219 -20.03 -1.89 -15.71
CA LEU A 219 -18.73 -2.02 -15.05
C LEU A 219 -18.68 -1.22 -13.75
N VAL A 220 -19.39 -0.11 -13.67
CA VAL A 220 -19.40 0.77 -12.48
C VAL A 220 -20.47 0.34 -11.47
N GLN A 221 -21.59 -0.20 -11.95
CA GLN A 221 -22.77 -0.51 -11.14
C GLN A 221 -22.48 -1.43 -9.93
N PRO A 222 -21.65 -2.50 -10.02
CA PRO A 222 -21.35 -3.34 -8.87
C PRO A 222 -20.70 -2.58 -7.70
N ALA A 223 -19.81 -1.64 -8.00
CA ALA A 223 -19.17 -0.79 -6.99
C ALA A 223 -20.13 0.20 -6.34
N ILE A 224 -21.07 0.78 -7.13
CA ILE A 224 -22.15 1.62 -6.62
C ILE A 224 -23.00 0.84 -5.63
N ASP A 225 -23.39 -0.36 -5.98
CA ASP A 225 -24.21 -1.24 -5.13
C ASP A 225 -23.52 -1.56 -3.81
N LEU A 226 -22.24 -1.93 -3.86
CA LEU A 226 -21.45 -2.19 -2.65
C LEU A 226 -21.33 -0.95 -1.75
N ALA A 227 -21.09 0.22 -2.34
CA ALA A 227 -20.99 1.46 -1.58
C ALA A 227 -22.32 1.88 -0.94
N LYS A 228 -23.48 1.61 -1.58
CA LYS A 228 -24.84 1.88 -1.07
C LYS A 228 -25.31 0.85 -0.06
N LYS A 229 -25.28 -0.43 -0.43
CA LYS A 229 -25.79 -1.55 0.39
C LYS A 229 -24.89 -1.76 1.62
N GLY A 230 -23.59 -1.54 1.45
CA GLY A 230 -22.57 -1.70 2.47
C GLY A 230 -21.76 -2.98 2.31
N PHE A 231 -20.57 -2.96 2.89
CA PHE A 231 -19.61 -4.07 2.88
C PHE A 231 -18.96 -4.23 4.26
N ARG A 232 -18.44 -5.42 4.56
CA ARG A 232 -17.78 -5.67 5.84
C ARG A 232 -16.43 -4.99 5.90
N PHE A 233 -16.11 -4.29 7.01
CA PHE A 233 -14.80 -3.73 7.28
C PHE A 233 -13.77 -4.86 7.39
N GLY A 234 -13.10 -5.17 6.30
CA GLY A 234 -12.18 -6.28 6.16
C GLY A 234 -10.87 -6.08 6.93
N TYR A 235 -10.17 -7.18 7.20
CA TYR A 235 -8.92 -7.17 7.96
C TYR A 235 -7.84 -6.25 7.36
N PRO A 236 -7.58 -6.22 6.03
CA PRO A 236 -6.53 -5.34 5.49
C PRO A 236 -6.80 -3.87 5.75
N ALA A 237 -8.02 -3.40 5.51
CA ALA A 237 -8.41 -2.01 5.73
C ALA A 237 -8.41 -1.65 7.21
N HIS A 238 -8.90 -2.54 8.08
CA HIS A 238 -8.87 -2.36 9.53
C HIS A 238 -7.43 -2.31 10.07
N ALA A 239 -6.59 -3.25 9.67
CA ALA A 239 -5.18 -3.30 10.10
C ALA A 239 -4.39 -2.06 9.61
N ALA A 240 -4.67 -1.58 8.39
CA ALA A 240 -4.09 -0.34 7.85
C ALA A 240 -4.55 0.89 8.66
N ALA A 241 -5.85 0.97 9.01
CA ALA A 241 -6.40 2.06 9.83
C ALA A 241 -5.84 2.09 11.26
N ASN A 242 -5.58 0.91 11.84
CA ASN A 242 -5.10 0.78 13.24
C ASN A 242 -3.58 1.01 13.42
N ARG A 243 -2.84 1.36 12.36
CA ARG A 243 -1.40 1.64 12.47
C ARG A 243 -1.13 2.94 13.22
N SER A 244 -0.04 2.99 14.00
CA SER A 244 0.42 4.20 14.69
C SER A 244 0.67 5.38 13.74
N SER A 245 1.10 5.10 12.51
CA SER A 245 1.30 6.09 11.45
C SER A 245 0.02 6.54 10.73
N THR A 246 -1.13 5.93 11.00
CA THR A 246 -2.39 6.19 10.28
C THR A 246 -3.53 6.62 11.20
N LEU A 247 -3.74 5.90 12.30
CA LEU A 247 -4.87 6.11 13.21
C LEU A 247 -5.00 7.55 13.76
N PRO A 248 -3.90 8.26 14.13
CA PRO A 248 -4.00 9.63 14.61
C PRO A 248 -4.58 10.59 13.56
N TYR A 249 -4.24 10.39 12.29
CA TYR A 249 -4.77 11.21 11.19
C TYR A 249 -6.22 10.86 10.87
N ILE A 250 -6.59 9.57 10.83
CA ILE A 250 -7.99 9.14 10.68
C ILE A 250 -8.88 9.76 11.77
N LYS A 251 -8.37 9.82 13.00
CA LYS A 251 -9.09 10.44 14.11
C LYS A 251 -9.20 11.97 14.01
N LYS A 252 -8.39 12.62 13.21
CA LYS A 252 -8.43 14.08 12.97
C LYS A 252 -9.23 14.45 11.73
N ASP A 253 -9.25 13.61 10.70
CA ASP A 253 -9.89 13.89 9.42
C ASP A 253 -11.42 13.87 9.51
N PRO A 254 -12.15 14.94 9.11
CA PRO A 254 -13.61 15.04 9.20
C PRO A 254 -14.35 14.00 8.38
N GLY A 255 -13.78 13.56 7.25
CA GLY A 255 -14.34 12.54 6.37
C GLY A 255 -14.20 11.11 6.89
N LEU A 256 -13.23 10.86 7.77
CA LEU A 256 -12.90 9.54 8.32
C LEU A 256 -13.33 9.38 9.78
N ARG A 257 -13.54 10.47 10.52
CA ARG A 257 -13.90 10.47 11.94
C ARG A 257 -15.26 11.13 12.22
N LYS A 258 -15.71 11.05 13.51
CA LYS A 258 -16.69 11.96 14.14
C LYS A 258 -15.96 13.10 14.87
N SER A 259 -16.39 14.35 14.71
CA SER A 259 -15.92 15.41 15.58
C SER A 259 -16.42 15.18 17.02
N LYS A 260 -15.55 15.35 18.02
CA LYS A 260 -15.96 15.49 19.40
C LYS A 260 -16.76 16.79 19.50
N SER A 261 -17.87 16.77 20.23
CA SER A 261 -18.49 18.01 20.72
C SER A 261 -17.39 18.86 21.36
N ILE A 262 -17.19 20.08 20.88
CA ILE A 262 -16.29 21.03 21.51
C ILE A 262 -16.90 21.33 22.87
N LYS A 263 -16.26 20.89 23.94
CA LYS A 263 -16.53 21.45 25.27
C LYS A 263 -16.05 22.90 25.22
N VAL A 264 -16.98 23.81 25.26
CA VAL A 264 -16.66 25.21 25.48
C VAL A 264 -16.38 25.34 27.00
N ASP A 265 -15.19 24.95 27.42
CA ASP A 265 -14.68 25.25 28.77
C ASP A 265 -13.77 26.47 28.62
N SER A 266 -14.29 27.59 28.99
CA SER A 266 -13.64 28.81 29.46
C SER A 266 -14.17 30.10 28.80
N LEU A 267 -15.36 30.52 29.21
CA LEU A 267 -15.62 31.95 29.39
C LEU A 267 -15.82 32.11 30.89
N LYS A 268 -14.81 32.57 31.61
CA LYS A 268 -14.92 33.01 33.01
C LYS A 268 -15.86 34.22 33.05
N GLY A 269 -17.02 34.05 33.64
CA GLY A 269 -17.99 35.11 33.88
C GLY A 269 -19.36 34.79 33.29
N THR A 270 -20.22 34.13 34.08
CA THR A 270 -21.63 33.81 33.82
C THR A 270 -21.86 32.67 32.78
N THR A 271 -21.67 31.42 33.22
CA THR A 271 -22.05 30.24 32.47
C THR A 271 -23.32 29.61 33.03
N ARG A 272 -24.38 29.57 32.22
CA ARG A 272 -25.36 28.49 32.30
C ARG A 272 -24.94 27.39 31.34
N ARG A 273 -24.76 26.17 31.87
CA ARG A 273 -24.44 24.95 31.18
C ARG A 273 -25.54 24.65 30.14
N LEU A 274 -25.19 24.48 28.90
CA LEU A 274 -26.07 23.93 27.86
C LEU A 274 -25.79 22.44 27.77
N ASP A 275 -26.60 21.65 28.49
CA ASP A 275 -26.61 20.19 28.30
C ASP A 275 -27.50 19.89 27.10
N PHE A 276 -26.89 19.28 26.07
CA PHE A 276 -27.63 18.79 24.91
C PHE A 276 -28.11 17.36 25.18
N HIS A 277 -29.42 17.23 25.47
CA HIS A 277 -30.11 15.95 25.40
C HIS A 277 -30.62 15.65 23.98
N ASP A 278 -30.66 14.38 23.67
CA ASP A 278 -30.87 13.76 22.34
C ASP A 278 -32.32 13.82 21.81
N GLU A 279 -33.05 14.93 21.93
CA GLU A 279 -34.39 15.05 21.34
C GLU A 279 -34.64 16.41 20.70
N GLY A 280 -35.27 16.39 19.55
CA GLY A 280 -35.33 17.41 18.49
C GLY A 280 -36.27 18.61 18.76
N LEU A 281 -36.29 19.22 19.94
CA LEU A 281 -37.27 20.29 20.25
C LEU A 281 -36.70 21.68 20.54
N GLU A 282 -35.40 21.96 20.38
CA GLU A 282 -34.84 23.25 20.84
C GLU A 282 -34.39 24.25 19.77
N LEU A 283 -34.64 23.99 18.50
CA LEU A 283 -34.26 24.92 17.41
C LEU A 283 -35.13 26.17 17.33
N SER A 284 -36.41 26.09 17.74
CA SER A 284 -37.30 27.26 17.75
C SER A 284 -36.94 28.29 18.84
N ARG A 285 -36.50 27.79 20.00
CA ARG A 285 -36.12 28.67 21.13
C ARG A 285 -34.76 29.34 20.93
N THR A 286 -33.84 28.69 20.24
CA THR A 286 -32.50 29.26 19.95
C THR A 286 -32.60 30.39 18.92
N ASN A 287 -33.46 30.26 17.93
CA ASN A 287 -33.68 31.30 16.90
C ASN A 287 -34.37 32.53 17.47
N GLU A 288 -35.30 32.40 18.42
CA GLU A 288 -35.91 33.55 19.10
C GLU A 288 -34.92 34.30 19.98
N ARG A 289 -34.03 33.61 20.69
CA ARG A 289 -32.97 34.25 21.48
C ARG A 289 -31.96 35.00 20.62
N ILE A 290 -31.60 34.49 19.46
CA ILE A 290 -30.71 35.19 18.51
C ILE A 290 -31.41 36.41 17.93
N LYS A 291 -32.69 36.32 17.56
CA LYS A 291 -33.48 37.47 17.10
C LYS A 291 -33.61 38.57 18.18
N ASN A 292 -33.78 38.20 19.45
CA ASN A 292 -33.86 39.15 20.54
C ASN A 292 -32.50 39.81 20.86
N LYS A 293 -31.37 39.11 20.70
CA LYS A 293 -30.04 39.72 20.84
C LYS A 293 -29.73 40.73 19.74
N THR A 294 -30.13 40.44 18.51
CA THR A 294 -30.00 41.37 17.37
C THR A 294 -30.86 42.62 17.53
N LYS A 295 -31.99 42.51 18.24
CA LYS A 295 -32.85 43.66 18.54
C LYS A 295 -32.28 44.56 19.65
N ILE A 296 -31.55 44.00 20.63
CA ILE A 296 -30.88 44.74 21.71
C ILE A 296 -29.68 45.53 21.17
N SER A 297 -28.95 45.06 20.17
CA SER A 297 -27.80 45.77 19.57
C SER A 297 -28.21 47.04 18.77
N ARG A 298 -29.46 47.12 18.33
CA ARG A 298 -29.98 48.33 17.63
C ARG A 298 -30.39 49.48 18.56
N THR A 299 -30.41 49.25 19.86
CA THR A 299 -30.91 50.24 20.84
C THR A 299 -29.81 50.82 21.75
N LEU A 300 -28.57 50.34 21.62
CA LEU A 300 -27.41 50.87 22.38
C LEU A 300 -26.45 51.54 21.39
N GLN A 301 -26.27 52.84 21.53
CA GLN A 301 -25.20 53.58 20.86
C GLN A 301 -23.88 53.17 21.51
N MET A 302 -23.13 52.32 20.82
CA MET A 302 -21.81 51.83 21.24
C MET A 302 -20.70 52.58 20.50
N ASP A 303 -19.57 52.81 21.20
CA ASP A 303 -18.39 53.39 20.59
C ASP A 303 -17.74 52.41 19.58
N GLY A 304 -16.92 52.91 18.63
CA GLY A 304 -16.38 52.12 17.51
C GLY A 304 -15.49 50.94 17.92
N ARG A 305 -15.00 50.88 19.17
CA ARG A 305 -14.20 49.75 19.68
C ARG A 305 -15.10 48.63 20.21
N SER A 306 -16.22 48.95 20.80
CA SER A 306 -17.21 47.98 21.30
C SER A 306 -17.92 47.29 20.13
N GLN A 307 -18.13 47.99 18.99
CA GLN A 307 -18.73 47.44 17.77
C GLN A 307 -17.80 46.40 17.12
N LEU A 308 -16.50 46.69 17.04
CA LEU A 308 -15.51 45.75 16.47
C LEU A 308 -15.45 44.41 17.23
N HIS A 309 -15.60 44.49 18.56
CA HIS A 309 -15.57 43.32 19.43
C HIS A 309 -16.85 42.44 19.31
N VAL A 310 -18.01 43.09 19.08
CA VAL A 310 -19.27 42.39 18.83
C VAL A 310 -19.31 41.78 17.47
N ASP A 311 -18.77 42.44 16.44
CA ASP A 311 -18.70 41.92 15.08
C ASP A 311 -17.73 40.73 14.99
N GLN A 312 -16.60 40.75 15.69
CA GLN A 312 -15.67 39.64 15.82
C GLN A 312 -16.30 38.43 16.53
N LEU A 313 -17.03 38.64 17.61
CA LEU A 313 -17.78 37.58 18.27
C LEU A 313 -18.94 37.02 17.45
N CYS A 314 -19.59 37.85 16.61
CA CYS A 314 -20.62 37.41 15.67
C CYS A 314 -20.02 36.58 14.53
N GLN A 315 -18.82 36.93 14.03
CA GLN A 315 -18.11 36.19 13.01
C GLN A 315 -17.66 34.81 13.53
N GLU A 316 -17.07 34.75 14.74
CA GLU A 316 -16.68 33.48 15.37
C GLU A 316 -17.89 32.58 15.67
N HIS A 317 -19.06 33.15 16.01
CA HIS A 317 -20.27 32.37 16.22
C HIS A 317 -20.96 31.96 14.92
N SER A 318 -20.84 32.74 13.81
CA SER A 318 -21.34 32.35 12.50
C SER A 318 -20.54 31.21 11.93
N ASP A 319 -19.22 31.21 12.10
CA ASP A 319 -18.34 30.11 11.68
C ASP A 319 -18.62 28.83 12.50
N GLN A 320 -18.88 28.95 13.80
CA GLN A 320 -19.29 27.82 14.64
C GLN A 320 -20.67 27.27 14.25
N LEU A 321 -21.61 28.10 13.83
CA LEU A 321 -22.94 27.67 13.33
C LEU A 321 -22.83 26.98 11.95
N VAL A 322 -21.97 27.45 11.07
CA VAL A 322 -21.67 26.78 9.79
C VAL A 322 -21.03 25.42 10.04
N TRP A 323 -20.15 25.32 11.03
CA TRP A 323 -19.58 24.04 11.46
C TRP A 323 -20.62 23.12 12.11
N ALA A 324 -21.52 23.65 12.90
CA ALA A 324 -22.59 22.87 13.56
C ALA A 324 -23.62 22.34 12.56
N THR A 325 -23.97 23.10 11.52
CA THR A 325 -24.85 22.65 10.41
C THR A 325 -24.15 21.59 9.55
N SER A 326 -22.85 21.77 9.26
CA SER A 326 -22.02 20.77 8.61
C SER A 326 -21.95 19.45 9.42
N LEU A 327 -21.91 19.52 10.73
CA LEU A 327 -21.90 18.36 11.64
C LEU A 327 -23.26 17.64 11.71
N ARG A 328 -24.39 18.37 11.63
CA ARG A 328 -25.73 17.75 11.52
C ARG A 328 -25.92 17.03 10.22
N ASP A 329 -25.43 17.58 9.11
CA ASP A 329 -25.42 16.90 7.82
C ASP A 329 -24.52 15.67 7.85
N ALA A 330 -23.38 15.72 8.57
CA ALA A 330 -22.53 14.57 8.80
C ALA A 330 -23.22 13.44 9.59
N GLN A 331 -24.01 13.79 10.61
CA GLN A 331 -24.81 12.82 11.39
C GLN A 331 -25.97 12.22 10.60
N LYS A 332 -26.66 13.04 9.82
CA LYS A 332 -27.83 12.66 9.02
C LYS A 332 -27.49 11.67 7.89
N TRP A 333 -26.22 11.62 7.44
CA TRP A 333 -25.78 10.82 6.29
C TRP A 333 -24.78 9.70 6.64
N ASN A 334 -24.66 9.30 7.91
CA ASN A 334 -23.73 8.23 8.32
C ASN A 334 -22.27 8.49 7.85
N LEU A 335 -21.79 9.73 7.95
CA LEU A 335 -20.46 10.18 7.50
C LEU A 335 -19.28 9.59 8.31
N LEU A 336 -19.59 8.85 9.38
CA LEU A 336 -18.63 8.17 10.24
C LEU A 336 -18.16 6.88 9.57
N LEU A 337 -17.19 6.96 8.66
CA LEU A 337 -16.79 5.77 7.94
C LEU A 337 -16.06 4.76 8.83
N LEU A 338 -14.97 5.17 9.47
CA LEU A 338 -14.05 4.27 10.17
C LEU A 338 -14.09 4.38 11.70
N ILE A 339 -14.59 5.49 12.24
CA ILE A 339 -14.61 5.77 13.68
C ILE A 339 -16.05 5.69 14.21
N ASP A 340 -16.25 5.11 15.37
CA ASP A 340 -17.56 5.05 16.04
C ASP A 340 -17.93 6.37 16.78
N LYS A 341 -19.14 6.40 17.37
CA LYS A 341 -19.61 7.56 18.14
C LYS A 341 -18.73 7.90 19.35
N ALA A 342 -18.00 6.93 19.89
CA ALA A 342 -17.11 7.11 21.03
C ALA A 342 -15.70 7.56 20.64
N GLY A 343 -15.40 7.70 19.33
CA GLY A 343 -14.09 8.07 18.81
C GLY A 343 -13.10 6.91 18.68
N ASN A 344 -13.60 5.67 18.74
CA ASN A 344 -12.79 4.47 18.55
C ASN A 344 -12.85 3.99 17.11
N LEU A 345 -11.81 3.29 16.64
CA LEU A 345 -11.85 2.58 15.36
C LEU A 345 -12.97 1.53 15.42
N LYS A 346 -13.85 1.52 14.41
CA LYS A 346 -14.90 0.51 14.29
C LYS A 346 -14.32 -0.90 14.30
N LYS A 347 -15.05 -1.84 14.88
CA LYS A 347 -14.62 -3.25 14.98
C LYS A 347 -14.52 -3.88 13.60
N LEU A 348 -13.59 -4.83 13.46
CA LEU A 348 -13.48 -5.71 12.31
C LEU A 348 -14.85 -6.36 12.03
N GLY A 349 -15.26 -6.48 10.76
CA GLY A 349 -16.54 -7.02 10.35
C GLY A 349 -17.73 -6.06 10.40
N THR A 350 -17.58 -4.85 10.96
CA THR A 350 -18.62 -3.82 10.93
C THR A 350 -19.02 -3.52 9.48
N VAL A 351 -20.32 -3.43 9.19
CA VAL A 351 -20.79 -3.00 7.88
C VAL A 351 -20.54 -1.50 7.68
N LEU A 352 -19.78 -1.17 6.67
CA LEU A 352 -19.49 0.21 6.26
C LEU A 352 -20.36 0.55 5.04
N LYS A 353 -20.91 1.77 5.01
CA LYS A 353 -21.60 2.35 3.85
C LYS A 353 -20.93 3.64 3.42
N MET A 354 -20.89 3.88 2.11
CA MET A 354 -20.21 5.03 1.52
C MET A 354 -21.15 5.83 0.60
N PRO A 355 -22.27 6.40 1.11
CA PRO A 355 -23.33 6.97 0.28
C PRO A 355 -22.86 8.16 -0.60
N LYS A 356 -21.91 8.97 -0.13
CA LYS A 356 -21.33 10.07 -0.93
C LYS A 356 -20.44 9.53 -2.05
N TYR A 357 -19.63 8.53 -1.75
CA TYR A 357 -18.79 7.86 -2.75
C TYR A 357 -19.64 7.13 -3.78
N ALA A 358 -20.77 6.51 -3.36
CA ALA A 358 -21.71 5.90 -4.27
C ALA A 358 -22.28 6.91 -5.28
N ARG A 359 -22.69 8.12 -4.81
CA ARG A 359 -23.14 9.20 -5.71
C ARG A 359 -22.05 9.67 -6.66
N THR A 360 -20.82 9.75 -6.19
CA THR A 360 -19.66 10.05 -7.05
C THR A 360 -19.49 9.00 -8.14
N LEU A 361 -19.62 7.71 -7.79
CA LEU A 361 -19.59 6.63 -8.78
C LEU A 361 -20.77 6.66 -9.73
N GLU A 362 -21.98 7.06 -9.28
CA GLU A 362 -23.15 7.30 -10.17
C GLU A 362 -22.84 8.40 -11.18
N THR A 363 -22.27 9.54 -10.75
CA THR A 363 -21.83 10.58 -11.67
C THR A 363 -20.79 10.07 -12.67
N ILE A 364 -19.82 9.24 -12.23
CA ILE A 364 -18.81 8.65 -13.13
C ILE A 364 -19.45 7.63 -14.09
N ARG A 365 -20.48 6.90 -13.66
CA ARG A 365 -21.23 5.99 -14.52
C ARG A 365 -21.95 6.76 -15.63
N ASP A 366 -22.66 7.82 -15.27
CA ASP A 366 -23.52 8.57 -16.17
C ASP A 366 -22.72 9.61 -16.99
N GLU A 367 -21.75 10.28 -16.38
CA GLU A 367 -20.95 11.38 -16.96
C GLU A 367 -19.46 11.24 -16.57
N PRO A 368 -18.72 10.25 -17.11
CA PRO A 368 -17.33 9.98 -16.68
C PRO A 368 -16.38 11.16 -16.86
N ASP A 369 -16.60 12.01 -17.85
CA ASP A 369 -15.76 13.20 -18.08
C ASP A 369 -15.99 14.31 -17.05
N SER A 370 -17.12 14.27 -16.30
CA SER A 370 -17.39 15.18 -15.17
C SER A 370 -16.31 15.11 -14.08
N PHE A 371 -15.59 13.98 -13.96
CA PHE A 371 -14.46 13.83 -13.05
C PHE A 371 -13.29 14.78 -13.36
N TYR A 372 -13.12 15.14 -14.64
CA TYR A 372 -11.99 15.96 -15.11
C TYR A 372 -12.37 17.35 -15.58
N SER A 373 -13.61 17.57 -16.04
CA SER A 373 -14.03 18.85 -16.65
C SER A 373 -15.43 19.33 -16.26
N GLY A 374 -16.17 18.56 -15.42
CA GLY A 374 -17.53 18.86 -14.99
C GLY A 374 -17.65 19.34 -13.53
N GLU A 375 -18.85 19.25 -12.99
CA GLU A 375 -19.16 19.66 -11.62
C GLU A 375 -18.42 18.78 -10.57
N LEU A 376 -18.18 17.52 -10.91
CA LEU A 376 -17.39 16.64 -10.04
C LEU A 376 -15.94 17.13 -9.96
N ALA A 377 -15.33 17.57 -11.07
CA ALA A 377 -13.99 18.17 -11.08
C ALA A 377 -13.93 19.42 -10.19
N LYS A 378 -14.91 20.31 -10.28
CA LYS A 378 -15.00 21.51 -9.43
C LYS A 378 -15.04 21.13 -7.93
N SER A 379 -15.83 20.10 -7.59
CA SER A 379 -15.93 19.58 -6.23
C SER A 379 -14.62 18.99 -5.74
N ILE A 380 -13.91 18.24 -6.58
CA ILE A 380 -12.60 17.63 -6.28
C ILE A 380 -11.55 18.73 -6.04
N VAL A 381 -11.43 19.66 -6.98
CA VAL A 381 -10.46 20.77 -6.89
C VAL A 381 -10.72 21.62 -5.65
N LYS A 382 -12.00 21.93 -5.37
CA LYS A 382 -12.36 22.68 -4.16
C LYS A 382 -11.96 21.94 -2.88
N ASP A 383 -12.18 20.62 -2.78
CA ASP A 383 -11.76 19.82 -1.62
C ASP A 383 -10.25 19.87 -1.42
N ILE A 384 -9.49 19.74 -2.51
CA ILE A 384 -8.03 19.73 -2.48
C ILE A 384 -7.50 21.11 -2.05
N GLN A 385 -8.05 22.19 -2.61
CA GLN A 385 -7.63 23.54 -2.30
C GLN A 385 -8.06 24.00 -0.90
N ASP A 386 -9.25 23.63 -0.44
CA ASP A 386 -9.72 23.87 0.93
C ASP A 386 -8.79 23.19 1.97
N GLY A 387 -8.14 22.08 1.59
CA GLY A 387 -7.15 21.38 2.41
C GLY A 387 -5.70 21.87 2.23
N GLY A 388 -5.47 22.94 1.46
CA GLY A 388 -4.13 23.51 1.21
C GLY A 388 -3.37 22.87 0.05
N GLY A 389 -4.02 22.07 -0.79
CA GLY A 389 -3.44 21.49 -2.00
C GLY A 389 -3.43 22.46 -3.19
N ILE A 390 -2.67 22.12 -4.23
CA ILE A 390 -2.38 23.04 -5.34
C ILE A 390 -2.98 22.62 -6.68
N ILE A 391 -3.70 21.49 -6.76
CA ILE A 391 -4.36 21.03 -7.98
C ILE A 391 -5.41 22.06 -8.43
N THR A 392 -5.46 22.32 -9.75
CA THR A 392 -6.38 23.24 -10.38
C THR A 392 -7.35 22.51 -11.32
N LEU A 393 -8.38 23.21 -11.78
CA LEU A 393 -9.28 22.68 -12.82
C LEU A 393 -8.55 22.45 -14.14
N GLU A 394 -7.55 23.25 -14.43
CA GLU A 394 -6.68 23.10 -15.61
C GLU A 394 -5.88 21.79 -15.53
N ASP A 395 -5.28 21.48 -14.37
CA ASP A 395 -4.58 20.22 -14.16
C ASP A 395 -5.49 19.02 -14.38
N MET A 396 -6.71 19.07 -13.84
CA MET A 396 -7.71 17.99 -14.04
C MET A 396 -8.06 17.85 -15.52
N LYS A 397 -8.38 18.94 -16.21
CA LYS A 397 -8.77 18.95 -17.62
C LYS A 397 -7.66 18.41 -18.54
N ASN A 398 -6.42 18.80 -18.28
CA ASN A 398 -5.26 18.47 -19.12
C ASN A 398 -4.70 17.07 -18.85
N TYR A 399 -5.09 16.42 -17.74
CA TYR A 399 -4.64 15.07 -17.44
C TYR A 399 -5.06 14.08 -18.53
N THR A 400 -4.11 13.26 -19.02
CA THR A 400 -4.34 12.24 -20.02
C THR A 400 -3.72 10.90 -19.59
N ALA A 401 -4.47 9.80 -19.72
CA ALA A 401 -3.87 8.47 -19.64
C ALA A 401 -3.07 8.17 -20.91
N LYS A 402 -1.88 7.58 -20.77
CA LYS A 402 -0.97 7.29 -21.90
C LYS A 402 -1.07 5.82 -22.30
N VAL A 403 -0.94 5.54 -23.60
CA VAL A 403 -0.70 4.18 -24.10
C VAL A 403 0.80 4.07 -24.34
N ARG A 404 1.45 3.18 -23.61
CA ARG A 404 2.90 2.96 -23.73
C ARG A 404 3.20 1.62 -24.37
N THR A 405 4.27 1.53 -25.13
CA THR A 405 4.83 0.27 -25.59
C THR A 405 5.41 -0.48 -24.38
N PRO A 406 4.99 -1.72 -24.11
CA PRO A 406 5.55 -2.48 -22.99
C PRO A 406 7.03 -2.79 -23.24
N LEU A 407 7.82 -2.83 -22.17
CA LEU A 407 9.10 -3.51 -22.20
C LEU A 407 8.86 -4.99 -22.42
N SER A 408 9.68 -5.61 -23.26
CA SER A 408 9.59 -7.06 -23.50
C SER A 408 10.97 -7.67 -23.63
N ASP A 409 11.10 -8.92 -23.17
CA ASP A 409 12.31 -9.72 -23.30
C ASP A 409 11.92 -11.20 -23.37
N THR A 410 12.87 -12.09 -23.58
CA THR A 410 12.64 -13.53 -23.79
C THR A 410 13.52 -14.38 -22.88
N MET A 411 13.01 -15.55 -22.49
CA MET A 411 13.72 -16.53 -21.68
C MET A 411 13.29 -17.93 -22.12
N GLY A 412 14.09 -18.53 -22.99
CA GLY A 412 13.71 -19.77 -23.68
C GLY A 412 12.52 -19.50 -24.62
N ASP A 413 11.46 -20.27 -24.48
CA ASP A 413 10.19 -20.12 -25.23
C ASP A 413 9.21 -19.11 -24.63
N LEU A 414 9.54 -18.53 -23.49
CA LEU A 414 8.71 -17.53 -22.82
C LEU A 414 9.13 -16.13 -23.25
N LYS A 415 8.13 -15.31 -23.60
CA LYS A 415 8.25 -13.87 -23.76
C LYS A 415 7.43 -13.19 -22.66
N TRP A 416 7.97 -12.14 -22.04
CA TRP A 416 7.18 -11.35 -21.10
C TRP A 416 7.03 -9.91 -21.56
N TYR A 417 5.93 -9.31 -21.10
CA TYR A 417 5.58 -7.91 -21.27
C TYR A 417 5.38 -7.27 -19.90
N THR A 418 5.95 -6.09 -19.71
CA THR A 418 5.84 -5.35 -18.47
C THR A 418 5.85 -3.84 -18.73
N ASN A 419 5.48 -3.02 -17.73
CA ASN A 419 5.39 -1.58 -17.91
C ASN A 419 6.77 -0.90 -18.00
N PRO A 420 6.91 0.09 -18.90
CA PRO A 420 8.11 0.95 -18.95
C PRO A 420 8.12 1.97 -17.80
N PRO A 421 9.18 2.78 -17.67
CA PRO A 421 9.18 3.94 -16.78
C PRO A 421 7.98 4.88 -17.05
N PRO A 422 7.42 5.51 -16.00
CA PRO A 422 7.89 5.55 -14.62
C PRO A 422 7.56 4.31 -13.77
N GLY A 423 7.16 3.18 -14.37
CA GLY A 423 7.04 1.89 -13.69
C GLY A 423 8.38 1.20 -13.50
N SER A 424 8.37 0.03 -12.84
CA SER A 424 9.60 -0.74 -12.53
C SER A 424 9.73 -2.04 -13.30
N GLY A 425 9.16 -2.14 -14.52
CA GLY A 425 9.33 -3.31 -15.37
C GLY A 425 10.80 -3.57 -15.74
N ALA A 426 11.59 -2.52 -16.00
CA ALA A 426 13.02 -2.64 -16.25
C ALA A 426 13.78 -3.29 -15.08
N VAL A 427 13.38 -3.01 -13.83
CA VAL A 427 13.96 -3.64 -12.63
C VAL A 427 13.69 -5.15 -12.60
N LEU A 428 12.47 -5.57 -12.94
CA LEU A 428 12.13 -7.00 -13.07
C LEU A 428 12.97 -7.66 -14.17
N SER A 429 13.04 -7.04 -15.35
CA SER A 429 13.82 -7.56 -16.48
C SER A 429 15.30 -7.73 -16.11
N MET A 430 15.88 -6.74 -15.42
CA MET A 430 17.28 -6.83 -14.96
C MET A 430 17.50 -7.98 -13.99
N ILE A 431 16.63 -8.18 -13.00
CA ILE A 431 16.72 -9.31 -12.06
C ILE A 431 16.70 -10.65 -12.83
N LEU A 432 15.73 -10.81 -13.72
CA LEU A 432 15.58 -12.04 -14.49
C LEU A 432 16.78 -12.25 -15.43
N ASN A 433 17.29 -11.20 -16.09
CA ASN A 433 18.44 -11.26 -16.97
C ASN A 433 19.75 -11.62 -16.26
N ILE A 434 19.97 -11.12 -15.05
CA ILE A 434 21.14 -11.51 -14.24
C ILE A 434 21.10 -13.01 -13.90
N LEU A 435 19.92 -13.59 -13.71
CA LEU A 435 19.76 -14.95 -13.18
C LEU A 435 19.44 -16.01 -14.24
N LYS A 436 19.00 -15.64 -15.45
CA LYS A 436 18.44 -16.56 -16.45
C LYS A 436 19.36 -17.71 -16.86
N ASP A 437 20.65 -17.46 -17.00
CA ASP A 437 21.59 -18.46 -17.42
C ASP A 437 22.07 -19.39 -16.30
N SER A 438 21.91 -18.91 -15.04
CA SER A 438 22.14 -19.72 -13.85
C SER A 438 20.94 -20.59 -13.46
N ARG A 439 19.81 -20.51 -14.16
CA ARG A 439 18.54 -21.17 -13.79
C ARG A 439 18.65 -22.69 -13.60
N LYS A 440 19.53 -23.35 -14.33
CA LYS A 440 19.77 -24.81 -14.26
C LYS A 440 20.45 -25.20 -12.93
N ASP A 441 21.21 -24.29 -12.34
CA ASP A 441 21.94 -24.48 -11.08
C ASP A 441 21.16 -23.98 -9.86
N LEU A 442 20.01 -23.34 -10.09
CA LEU A 442 19.17 -22.79 -9.04
C LEU A 442 18.23 -23.89 -8.50
N ASN A 443 18.40 -24.30 -7.25
CA ASN A 443 17.69 -25.40 -6.61
C ASN A 443 17.16 -25.09 -5.20
N SER A 444 16.76 -23.85 -4.94
CA SER A 444 16.30 -23.38 -3.61
C SER A 444 17.37 -23.50 -2.51
N SER A 445 18.65 -23.62 -2.86
CA SER A 445 19.79 -23.71 -1.92
C SER A 445 20.20 -22.36 -1.37
N ILE A 446 21.13 -22.37 -0.40
CA ILE A 446 21.76 -21.16 0.16
C ILE A 446 22.36 -20.31 -0.98
N LEU A 447 23.07 -20.96 -1.90
CA LEU A 447 23.72 -20.28 -3.03
C LEU A 447 22.71 -19.64 -3.98
N THR A 448 21.61 -20.31 -4.25
CA THR A 448 20.49 -19.75 -5.04
C THR A 448 19.95 -18.46 -4.42
N TYR A 449 19.61 -18.48 -3.13
CA TYR A 449 19.09 -17.28 -2.45
C TYR A 449 20.14 -16.17 -2.34
N HIS A 450 21.42 -16.52 -2.18
CA HIS A 450 22.51 -15.57 -2.23
C HIS A 450 22.56 -14.85 -3.59
N ARG A 451 22.60 -15.59 -4.70
CA ARG A 451 22.62 -15.03 -6.07
C ARG A 451 21.39 -14.16 -6.35
N ILE A 452 20.23 -14.59 -5.89
CA ILE A 452 18.98 -13.81 -6.01
C ILE A 452 19.08 -12.47 -5.26
N ILE A 453 19.62 -12.48 -4.02
CA ILE A 453 19.79 -11.26 -3.21
C ILE A 453 20.79 -10.32 -3.85
N GLU A 454 21.88 -10.84 -4.38
CA GLU A 454 22.88 -10.04 -5.10
C GLU A 454 22.30 -9.40 -6.37
N ALA A 455 21.50 -10.15 -7.13
CA ALA A 455 20.78 -9.62 -8.29
C ALA A 455 19.80 -8.51 -7.89
N PHE A 456 19.13 -8.64 -6.74
CA PHE A 456 18.29 -7.58 -6.21
C PHE A 456 19.08 -6.31 -5.91
N LYS A 457 20.27 -6.42 -5.29
CA LYS A 457 21.11 -5.25 -4.97
C LYS A 457 21.50 -4.51 -6.25
N PHE A 458 21.98 -5.22 -7.28
CA PHE A 458 22.30 -4.60 -8.57
C PHE A 458 21.07 -3.91 -9.19
N ALA A 459 19.95 -4.59 -9.30
CA ALA A 459 18.76 -4.04 -9.94
C ALA A 459 18.20 -2.80 -9.20
N TYR A 460 18.30 -2.77 -7.88
CA TYR A 460 17.86 -1.61 -7.08
C TYR A 460 18.83 -0.44 -7.12
N ALA A 461 20.14 -0.68 -7.33
CA ALA A 461 21.06 0.40 -7.66
C ALA A 461 20.61 1.12 -8.94
N TYR A 462 20.42 0.36 -10.02
CA TYR A 462 20.02 0.94 -11.32
C TYR A 462 18.61 1.55 -11.33
N ARG A 463 17.72 1.07 -10.47
CA ARG A 463 16.39 1.68 -10.30
C ARG A 463 16.48 3.18 -9.97
N ALA A 464 17.51 3.61 -9.26
CA ALA A 464 17.70 5.01 -8.89
C ALA A 464 17.94 5.95 -10.09
N LEU A 465 18.35 5.41 -11.23
CA LEU A 465 18.57 6.16 -12.46
C LEU A 465 17.30 6.33 -13.30
N LEU A 466 16.22 5.59 -12.97
CA LEU A 466 14.96 5.67 -13.69
C LEU A 466 14.15 6.89 -13.27
N GLY A 467 13.35 7.39 -14.21
CA GLY A 467 12.43 8.52 -14.04
C GLY A 467 11.29 8.41 -15.05
N ASP A 468 10.44 9.43 -15.13
CA ASP A 468 9.44 9.53 -16.19
C ASP A 468 10.14 9.79 -17.53
N GLU A 469 10.02 8.84 -18.47
CA GLU A 469 10.68 8.88 -19.78
C GLU A 469 10.27 10.07 -20.65
N ASP A 470 9.12 10.70 -20.36
CA ASP A 470 8.68 11.90 -21.07
C ASP A 470 9.39 13.18 -20.55
N TYR A 471 10.11 13.09 -19.43
CA TYR A 471 10.76 14.22 -18.75
C TYR A 471 12.27 14.05 -18.53
N TRP A 472 12.77 12.83 -18.64
CA TRP A 472 14.16 12.47 -18.41
C TRP A 472 14.57 11.33 -19.33
N ASP A 473 15.66 11.49 -20.06
CA ASP A 473 16.15 10.43 -20.93
C ASP A 473 16.69 9.24 -20.08
N VAL A 474 15.93 8.17 -20.10
CA VAL A 474 16.26 6.90 -19.44
C VAL A 474 16.56 5.78 -20.43
N SER A 475 16.66 6.10 -21.72
CA SER A 475 16.72 5.12 -22.82
C SER A 475 17.91 4.18 -22.70
N GLU A 476 19.11 4.68 -22.41
CA GLU A 476 20.30 3.86 -22.23
C GLU A 476 20.23 2.98 -20.99
N VAL A 477 19.75 3.56 -19.87
CA VAL A 477 19.58 2.81 -18.62
C VAL A 477 18.57 1.65 -18.82
N VAL A 478 17.43 1.92 -19.43
CA VAL A 478 16.41 0.91 -19.75
C VAL A 478 16.97 -0.14 -20.70
N LYS A 479 17.70 0.25 -21.75
CA LYS A 479 18.36 -0.68 -22.68
C LYS A 479 19.34 -1.61 -21.95
N ASN A 480 20.13 -1.10 -21.03
CA ASN A 480 21.05 -1.91 -20.22
C ASN A 480 20.26 -2.84 -19.28
N MET A 481 19.25 -2.34 -18.58
CA MET A 481 18.44 -3.14 -17.65
C MET A 481 17.64 -4.26 -18.34
N THR A 482 17.29 -4.10 -19.60
CA THR A 482 16.59 -5.12 -20.42
C THR A 482 17.52 -5.95 -21.28
N SER A 483 18.83 -5.74 -21.22
CA SER A 483 19.82 -6.46 -22.03
C SER A 483 20.29 -7.74 -21.34
N GLY A 484 20.14 -8.89 -22.02
CA GLY A 484 20.70 -10.16 -21.57
C GLY A 484 22.22 -10.10 -21.38
N LYS A 485 22.95 -9.49 -22.35
CA LYS A 485 24.41 -9.33 -22.27
C LYS A 485 24.84 -8.51 -21.03
N TYR A 486 24.06 -7.48 -20.71
CA TYR A 486 24.33 -6.67 -19.52
C TYR A 486 24.01 -7.43 -18.23
N GLY A 487 22.94 -8.22 -18.24
CA GLY A 487 22.64 -9.16 -17.16
C GLY A 487 23.79 -10.14 -16.92
N ASP A 488 24.36 -10.73 -17.97
CA ASP A 488 25.53 -11.63 -17.88
C ASP A 488 26.77 -10.92 -17.31
N TYR A 489 27.03 -9.69 -17.76
CA TYR A 489 28.13 -8.88 -17.18
C TYR A 489 27.96 -8.69 -15.68
N LEU A 490 26.76 -8.38 -15.22
CA LEU A 490 26.50 -8.21 -13.78
C LEU A 490 26.53 -9.53 -13.02
N ARG A 491 26.09 -10.64 -13.63
CA ARG A 491 26.19 -11.97 -13.04
C ARG A 491 27.64 -12.34 -12.72
N HIS A 492 28.60 -12.02 -13.59
CA HIS A 492 30.02 -12.26 -13.35
C HIS A 492 30.60 -11.41 -12.20
N LYS A 493 29.88 -10.40 -11.73
CA LYS A 493 30.22 -9.64 -10.52
C LYS A 493 29.66 -10.26 -9.25
N ILE A 494 28.83 -11.29 -9.33
CA ILE A 494 28.30 -12.00 -8.16
C ILE A 494 29.31 -13.10 -7.76
N TYR A 495 29.87 -13.00 -6.58
CA TYR A 495 30.78 -13.97 -6.01
C TYR A 495 30.03 -14.95 -5.12
N ASP A 496 30.13 -16.25 -5.39
CA ASP A 496 29.37 -17.29 -4.68
C ASP A 496 29.76 -17.46 -3.20
N ASN A 497 30.89 -16.92 -2.80
CA ASN A 497 31.44 -17.06 -1.46
C ASN A 497 31.32 -15.81 -0.57
N ARG A 498 30.80 -14.70 -1.07
CA ARG A 498 30.65 -13.45 -0.31
C ARG A 498 29.68 -12.47 -0.94
N THR A 499 29.15 -11.56 -0.09
CA THR A 499 28.51 -10.31 -0.49
C THR A 499 29.39 -9.11 -0.15
N PHE A 500 29.12 -7.95 -0.75
CA PHE A 500 29.81 -6.70 -0.46
C PHE A 500 28.93 -5.81 0.44
N GLN A 501 29.58 -5.16 1.43
CA GLN A 501 28.90 -4.24 2.35
C GLN A 501 28.91 -2.79 1.80
N ASP A 502 29.88 -2.45 0.96
CA ASP A 502 29.90 -1.15 0.30
C ASP A 502 28.89 -1.13 -0.85
N TYR A 503 27.82 -0.35 -0.71
CA TYR A 503 26.76 -0.22 -1.70
C TYR A 503 27.29 0.26 -3.07
N ARG A 504 28.39 1.01 -3.10
CA ARG A 504 29.03 1.53 -4.33
C ARG A 504 29.51 0.41 -5.26
N TYR A 505 29.77 -0.76 -4.72
CA TYR A 505 30.08 -1.95 -5.52
C TYR A 505 28.95 -2.30 -6.52
N TYR A 506 27.69 -2.11 -6.11
CA TYR A 506 26.50 -2.40 -6.92
C TYR A 506 26.12 -1.26 -7.84
N GLY A 507 26.56 -0.04 -7.54
CA GLY A 507 26.29 1.21 -8.25
C GLY A 507 26.17 2.36 -7.26
N ASP A 508 26.81 3.49 -7.56
CA ASP A 508 26.79 4.68 -6.69
C ASP A 508 25.47 5.48 -6.84
N PHE A 509 24.37 4.73 -6.90
CA PHE A 509 23.03 5.28 -7.12
C PHE A 509 22.09 4.71 -6.07
N TYR A 510 21.26 5.55 -5.48
CA TYR A 510 20.24 5.08 -4.56
C TYR A 510 19.07 6.04 -4.48
N SER A 511 17.84 5.51 -4.54
CA SER A 511 16.63 6.24 -4.22
C SER A 511 15.84 5.51 -3.14
N SER A 512 15.48 6.23 -2.08
CA SER A 512 14.60 5.71 -1.04
C SER A 512 13.15 5.93 -1.48
N THR A 513 12.34 4.88 -1.40
CA THR A 513 10.89 5.00 -1.59
C THR A 513 10.15 4.47 -0.38
N ASN A 514 9.00 5.06 -0.10
CA ASN A 514 8.17 4.68 1.02
C ASN A 514 7.41 3.37 0.75
N VAL A 515 7.06 2.67 1.82
CA VAL A 515 6.23 1.47 1.77
C VAL A 515 4.78 1.89 1.88
N GLY A 516 4.06 1.88 0.78
CA GLY A 516 2.68 2.34 0.69
C GLY A 516 1.61 1.26 0.59
N GLY A 517 0.37 1.70 0.48
CA GLY A 517 -0.78 0.91 0.11
C GLY A 517 -0.86 0.78 -1.41
N THR A 518 -1.12 -0.43 -1.90
CA THR A 518 -1.26 -0.75 -3.32
C THR A 518 -2.21 -1.91 -3.44
N SER A 519 -2.90 -2.04 -4.56
CA SER A 519 -3.71 -3.21 -4.90
C SER A 519 -3.36 -3.72 -6.29
N HIS A 520 -3.47 -5.03 -6.48
CA HIS A 520 -3.21 -5.67 -7.77
C HIS A 520 -4.31 -6.66 -8.12
N LEU A 521 -4.54 -6.83 -9.43
CA LEU A 521 -5.34 -7.92 -9.99
C LEU A 521 -4.64 -8.54 -11.20
N SER A 522 -4.93 -9.82 -11.43
CA SER A 522 -4.52 -10.58 -12.61
C SER A 522 -5.72 -11.34 -13.16
N ILE A 523 -5.91 -11.30 -14.48
CA ILE A 523 -7.07 -11.88 -15.18
C ILE A 523 -6.60 -12.68 -16.38
N ILE A 524 -7.27 -13.80 -16.61
CA ILE A 524 -7.29 -14.52 -17.90
C ILE A 524 -8.76 -14.69 -18.28
N SER A 525 -9.14 -14.22 -19.48
CA SER A 525 -10.51 -14.31 -20.00
C SER A 525 -10.73 -15.58 -20.80
N PRO A 526 -11.99 -15.92 -21.14
CA PRO A 526 -12.32 -17.04 -22.00
C PRO A 526 -11.63 -17.00 -23.38
N ASP A 527 -11.43 -15.81 -23.94
CA ASP A 527 -10.72 -15.63 -25.21
C ASP A 527 -9.21 -15.85 -25.10
N GLY A 528 -8.70 -16.04 -23.89
CA GLY A 528 -7.29 -16.14 -23.61
C GLY A 528 -6.56 -14.79 -23.58
N ASP A 529 -7.29 -13.66 -23.58
CA ASP A 529 -6.70 -12.36 -23.29
C ASP A 529 -6.30 -12.29 -21.82
N ALA A 530 -5.24 -11.54 -21.53
CA ALA A 530 -4.76 -11.38 -20.16
C ALA A 530 -4.61 -9.92 -19.77
N VAL A 531 -4.94 -9.63 -18.51
CA VAL A 531 -4.73 -8.30 -17.90
C VAL A 531 -4.04 -8.45 -16.55
N ALA A 532 -2.99 -7.65 -16.35
CA ALA A 532 -2.37 -7.41 -15.05
C ALA A 532 -2.47 -5.92 -14.73
N ALA A 533 -3.13 -5.54 -13.65
CA ALA A 533 -3.31 -4.13 -13.28
C ALA A 533 -2.95 -3.86 -11.83
N THR A 534 -2.15 -2.81 -11.63
CA THR A 534 -1.70 -2.37 -10.29
C THR A 534 -2.10 -0.94 -10.06
N ASN A 535 -2.89 -0.71 -9.00
CA ASN A 535 -3.46 0.58 -8.63
C ASN A 535 -3.06 1.01 -7.24
N THR A 536 -2.97 2.32 -7.01
CA THR A 536 -2.54 2.88 -5.73
C THR A 536 -3.16 4.25 -5.46
N ILE A 537 -3.17 4.62 -4.19
CA ILE A 537 -3.24 6.00 -3.68
C ILE A 537 -1.98 6.31 -2.87
N ASN A 538 -0.88 5.60 -3.10
CA ASN A 538 0.42 5.55 -2.45
C ASN A 538 0.34 5.02 -1.00
N LEU A 539 0.39 5.83 0.03
CA LEU A 539 0.36 5.36 1.42
C LEU A 539 -1.04 4.87 1.83
N TYR A 540 -1.13 4.04 2.87
CA TYR A 540 -2.43 3.62 3.40
C TYR A 540 -3.32 4.83 3.72
N TYR A 541 -4.51 4.86 3.11
CA TYR A 541 -5.45 6.00 3.11
C TYR A 541 -4.87 7.28 2.47
N GLY A 542 -3.99 7.13 1.48
CA GLY A 542 -3.42 8.22 0.70
C GLY A 542 -2.83 9.33 1.57
N CYS A 543 -3.21 10.57 1.28
CA CYS A 543 -2.83 11.75 2.04
C CYS A 543 -3.53 11.89 3.41
N LYS A 544 -4.32 10.89 3.82
CA LYS A 544 -5.15 10.85 5.04
C LYS A 544 -6.29 11.86 5.06
N TYR A 545 -6.66 12.37 3.89
CA TYR A 545 -7.82 13.23 3.69
C TYR A 545 -8.88 12.51 2.86
N ARG A 546 -10.10 12.42 3.39
CA ARG A 546 -11.27 11.95 2.66
C ARG A 546 -12.26 13.08 2.45
N SER A 547 -12.63 13.33 1.20
CA SER A 547 -13.60 14.34 0.86
C SER A 547 -14.92 14.18 1.62
N THR A 548 -15.38 15.26 2.22
CA THR A 548 -16.72 15.32 2.82
C THR A 548 -17.80 15.61 1.78
N ARG A 549 -17.45 16.05 0.57
CA ARG A 549 -18.36 16.29 -0.56
C ARG A 549 -18.55 15.03 -1.41
N THR A 550 -17.47 14.47 -1.92
CA THR A 550 -17.45 13.36 -2.87
C THR A 550 -17.23 11.99 -2.23
N GLY A 551 -16.65 11.93 -1.04
CA GLY A 551 -16.27 10.69 -0.38
C GLY A 551 -14.99 10.07 -0.92
N ILE A 552 -14.28 10.71 -1.85
CA ILE A 552 -12.99 10.27 -2.40
C ILE A 552 -11.91 10.37 -1.32
N ILE A 553 -11.03 9.37 -1.25
CA ILE A 553 -9.77 9.44 -0.51
C ILE A 553 -8.70 9.83 -1.54
N TYR A 554 -8.02 10.95 -1.32
CA TYR A 554 -7.00 11.44 -2.24
C TYR A 554 -5.66 10.77 -1.99
N ASN A 555 -4.90 10.58 -3.07
CA ASN A 555 -3.55 10.03 -3.05
C ASN A 555 -2.56 10.96 -2.35
N ASN A 556 -1.38 10.45 -2.07
CA ASN A 556 -0.21 11.25 -1.68
C ASN A 556 0.99 10.92 -2.57
N GLU A 557 0.76 10.89 -3.86
CA GLU A 557 1.72 10.43 -4.84
C GLU A 557 2.92 11.37 -5.03
N MET A 558 2.78 12.64 -4.59
CA MET A 558 3.89 13.59 -4.56
C MET A 558 5.04 13.15 -3.63
N ASP A 559 4.80 12.21 -2.70
CA ASP A 559 5.82 11.63 -1.81
C ASP A 559 6.75 10.62 -2.51
N ASP A 560 6.38 10.16 -3.69
CA ASP A 560 7.19 9.25 -4.50
C ASP A 560 8.28 9.97 -5.33
N PHE A 561 8.21 11.29 -5.42
CA PHE A 561 9.29 12.10 -5.99
C PHE A 561 10.48 12.23 -5.04
N SER A 562 11.66 12.45 -5.62
CA SER A 562 12.89 12.85 -4.91
C SER A 562 12.90 14.36 -4.65
N THR A 563 13.53 14.77 -3.55
CA THR A 563 13.66 16.20 -3.17
C THR A 563 15.11 16.62 -3.24
N PRO A 564 15.49 17.68 -4.01
CA PRO A 564 16.86 18.19 -4.09
C PRO A 564 17.48 18.46 -2.72
N GLY A 565 18.77 18.15 -2.56
CA GLY A 565 19.53 18.41 -1.33
C GLY A 565 19.12 17.59 -0.11
N LYS A 566 18.10 16.73 -0.23
CA LYS A 566 17.64 15.87 0.86
C LYS A 566 18.27 14.50 0.75
N LYS A 567 19.52 14.38 1.23
CA LYS A 567 20.16 13.06 1.37
C LYS A 567 19.29 12.11 2.20
N ASN A 568 19.36 10.83 1.86
CA ASN A 568 18.71 9.81 2.68
C ASN A 568 19.48 9.59 4.00
N ASN A 569 18.97 8.69 4.86
CA ASN A 569 19.59 8.36 6.14
C ASN A 569 20.99 7.72 6.02
N PHE A 570 21.47 7.42 4.82
CA PHE A 570 22.76 6.83 4.51
C PHE A 570 23.71 7.81 3.82
N GLY A 571 23.33 9.09 3.73
CA GLY A 571 24.13 10.15 3.12
C GLY A 571 24.15 10.16 1.59
N VAL A 572 23.31 9.33 0.93
CA VAL A 572 23.26 9.23 -0.54
C VAL A 572 22.35 10.33 -1.10
N GLU A 573 22.80 10.95 -2.17
CA GLU A 573 22.08 12.02 -2.87
C GLU A 573 20.75 11.54 -3.47
N PRO A 574 19.75 12.40 -3.54
CA PRO A 574 18.47 12.08 -4.18
C PRO A 574 18.62 11.94 -5.69
N SER A 575 17.79 11.10 -6.29
CA SER A 575 17.75 10.86 -7.73
C SER A 575 17.20 12.08 -8.48
N GLU A 576 18.00 12.70 -9.33
CA GLU A 576 17.62 13.86 -10.15
C GLU A 576 16.58 13.50 -11.21
N SER A 577 16.68 12.29 -11.80
CA SER A 577 15.73 11.78 -12.77
C SER A 577 14.30 11.72 -12.22
N ASN A 578 14.13 11.76 -10.88
CA ASN A 578 12.86 11.72 -10.20
C ASN A 578 12.54 13.01 -9.41
N PHE A 579 13.15 14.14 -9.73
CA PHE A 579 12.77 15.44 -9.16
C PHE A 579 11.40 15.88 -9.69
N ILE A 580 10.66 16.63 -8.85
CA ILE A 580 9.35 17.16 -9.19
C ILE A 580 9.46 18.16 -10.35
N LYS A 581 8.62 17.97 -11.38
CA LYS A 581 8.36 18.92 -12.45
C LYS A 581 6.87 18.87 -12.78
N ALA A 582 6.26 19.99 -13.09
CA ALA A 582 4.85 20.09 -13.48
C ALA A 582 4.50 19.06 -14.58
N GLY A 583 3.40 18.32 -14.42
CA GLY A 583 2.94 17.29 -15.35
C GLY A 583 3.74 15.98 -15.32
N LYS A 584 4.86 15.90 -14.59
CA LYS A 584 5.69 14.70 -14.48
C LYS A 584 5.05 13.66 -13.56
N ARG A 585 5.26 12.37 -13.87
CA ARG A 585 4.82 11.21 -13.08
C ARG A 585 5.96 10.72 -12.19
N PRO A 586 5.74 10.48 -10.88
CA PRO A 586 6.78 9.96 -10.02
C PRO A 586 7.08 8.49 -10.30
N MET A 587 8.34 8.08 -10.06
CA MET A 587 8.77 6.70 -10.17
C MET A 587 7.94 5.76 -9.28
N SER A 588 7.48 4.67 -9.86
CA SER A 588 6.69 3.64 -9.21
C SER A 588 7.43 2.30 -9.14
N SER A 589 7.18 1.53 -8.08
CA SER A 589 7.60 0.12 -8.01
C SER A 589 6.56 -0.86 -8.60
N MET A 590 5.45 -0.38 -9.11
CA MET A 590 4.46 -1.21 -9.78
C MET A 590 5.05 -1.88 -11.02
N THR A 591 4.77 -3.18 -11.17
CA THR A 591 5.35 -4.03 -12.21
C THR A 591 4.32 -5.06 -12.68
N PRO A 592 3.13 -4.64 -13.19
CA PRO A 592 2.17 -5.58 -13.75
C PRO A 592 2.77 -6.24 -14.99
N SER A 593 2.82 -7.59 -15.02
CA SER A 593 3.55 -8.33 -16.03
C SER A 593 2.74 -9.51 -16.57
N ILE A 594 2.92 -9.84 -17.85
CA ILE A 594 2.30 -10.97 -18.53
C ILE A 594 3.37 -11.76 -19.26
N PHE A 595 3.41 -13.07 -19.03
CA PHE A 595 4.31 -14.02 -19.66
C PHE A 595 3.54 -14.88 -20.65
N VAL A 596 4.02 -15.00 -21.87
CA VAL A 596 3.39 -15.78 -22.95
C VAL A 596 4.37 -16.78 -23.51
N ASP A 597 3.87 -17.95 -23.96
CA ASP A 597 4.69 -18.93 -24.67
C ASP A 597 4.83 -18.60 -26.18
N SER A 598 5.62 -19.37 -26.89
CA SER A 598 5.85 -19.20 -28.34
C SER A 598 4.58 -19.31 -29.19
N ARG A 599 3.51 -19.93 -28.67
CA ARG A 599 2.19 -20.01 -29.29
C ARG A 599 1.26 -18.85 -28.96
N GLY A 600 1.75 -17.84 -28.22
CA GLY A 600 0.96 -16.71 -27.77
C GLY A 600 -0.02 -17.05 -26.65
N VAL A 601 0.16 -18.16 -25.93
CA VAL A 601 -0.68 -18.50 -24.77
C VAL A 601 -0.18 -17.77 -23.54
N PRO A 602 -1.00 -16.98 -22.83
CA PRO A 602 -0.59 -16.34 -21.58
C PRO A 602 -0.39 -17.40 -20.49
N ARG A 603 0.86 -17.65 -20.18
CA ARG A 603 1.28 -18.64 -19.18
C ARG A 603 1.21 -18.11 -17.76
N LEU A 604 1.30 -16.78 -17.60
CA LEU A 604 1.19 -16.13 -16.30
C LEU A 604 0.88 -14.63 -16.49
N ALA A 605 -0.21 -14.16 -15.90
CA ALA A 605 -0.42 -12.76 -15.57
C ALA A 605 -0.13 -12.57 -14.08
N VAL A 606 0.70 -11.60 -13.70
CA VAL A 606 1.20 -11.46 -12.33
C VAL A 606 1.52 -10.02 -11.98
N GLY A 607 1.32 -9.69 -10.73
CA GLY A 607 1.81 -8.47 -10.12
C GLY A 607 1.57 -8.48 -8.62
N ALA A 608 1.91 -7.39 -7.97
CA ALA A 608 1.90 -7.36 -6.50
C ALA A 608 1.57 -6.00 -5.93
N SER A 609 1.24 -5.99 -4.64
CA SER A 609 1.20 -4.82 -3.78
C SER A 609 2.29 -4.90 -2.70
N GLY A 610 2.88 -3.75 -2.32
CA GLY A 610 3.92 -3.77 -1.28
C GLY A 610 5.02 -2.70 -1.38
N GLY A 611 4.85 -1.67 -2.20
CA GLY A 611 5.87 -0.64 -2.44
C GLY A 611 7.11 -1.23 -3.11
N THR A 612 8.31 -0.86 -2.69
CA THR A 612 9.58 -1.36 -3.27
C THR A 612 9.68 -2.89 -3.34
N ARG A 613 8.95 -3.63 -2.51
CA ARG A 613 8.99 -5.10 -2.48
C ARG A 613 8.19 -5.77 -3.60
N ILE A 614 7.44 -5.02 -4.40
CA ILE A 614 6.63 -5.52 -5.51
C ILE A 614 7.50 -6.30 -6.48
N THR A 615 8.54 -5.69 -7.00
CA THR A 615 9.38 -6.25 -8.07
C THR A 615 10.10 -7.52 -7.64
N THR A 616 10.67 -7.52 -6.41
CA THR A 616 11.35 -8.73 -5.87
C THR A 616 10.38 -9.87 -5.59
N ALA A 617 9.15 -9.56 -5.15
CA ALA A 617 8.14 -10.60 -4.92
C ALA A 617 7.67 -11.23 -6.24
N ILE A 618 7.46 -10.42 -7.28
CA ILE A 618 7.10 -10.92 -8.61
C ILE A 618 8.22 -11.78 -9.17
N SER A 619 9.50 -11.34 -9.09
CA SER A 619 10.63 -12.13 -9.60
C SER A 619 10.74 -13.48 -8.90
N LEU A 620 10.53 -13.55 -7.58
CA LEU A 620 10.52 -14.83 -6.84
C LEU A 620 9.38 -15.75 -7.30
N VAL A 621 8.16 -15.22 -7.47
CA VAL A 621 7.02 -16.02 -7.94
C VAL A 621 7.27 -16.52 -9.37
N VAL A 622 7.82 -15.69 -10.25
CA VAL A 622 8.20 -16.07 -11.63
C VAL A 622 9.25 -17.20 -11.61
N MET A 623 10.30 -17.07 -10.79
CA MET A 623 11.32 -18.10 -10.65
C MET A 623 10.76 -19.40 -10.05
N ASN A 624 9.96 -19.32 -9.00
CA ASN A 624 9.32 -20.47 -8.38
C ASN A 624 8.44 -21.23 -9.39
N TYR A 625 7.65 -20.50 -10.16
CA TYR A 625 6.71 -21.11 -11.13
C TYR A 625 7.42 -21.68 -12.36
N PHE A 626 8.32 -20.93 -13.00
CA PHE A 626 8.93 -21.34 -14.28
C PHE A 626 10.28 -22.07 -14.13
N TRP A 627 11.04 -21.84 -13.04
CA TRP A 627 12.38 -22.41 -12.89
C TRP A 627 12.45 -23.53 -11.85
N PHE A 628 11.68 -23.41 -10.75
CA PHE A 628 11.73 -24.39 -9.65
C PHE A 628 10.60 -25.40 -9.66
N GLY A 629 9.78 -25.43 -10.73
CA GLY A 629 8.73 -26.42 -10.93
C GLY A 629 7.58 -26.36 -9.92
N ARG A 630 7.40 -25.22 -9.23
CA ARG A 630 6.28 -25.02 -8.31
C ARG A 630 4.98 -24.84 -9.09
N ASN A 631 3.87 -25.41 -8.59
CA ASN A 631 2.56 -24.98 -9.06
C ASN A 631 2.26 -23.53 -8.63
N LEU A 632 1.22 -22.90 -9.21
CA LEU A 632 0.91 -21.49 -8.98
C LEU A 632 0.68 -21.16 -7.51
N SER A 633 -0.02 -22.04 -6.78
CA SER A 633 -0.31 -21.87 -5.36
C SER A 633 0.97 -21.91 -4.52
N GLU A 634 1.82 -22.89 -4.74
CA GLU A 634 3.11 -23.03 -4.06
C GLU A 634 4.01 -21.83 -4.36
N ALA A 635 4.12 -21.43 -5.64
CA ALA A 635 4.95 -20.30 -6.05
C ALA A 635 4.61 -19.00 -5.32
N ILE A 636 3.31 -18.79 -5.03
CA ILE A 636 2.84 -17.61 -4.27
C ILE A 636 2.99 -17.79 -2.75
N LEU A 637 2.83 -19.01 -2.23
CA LEU A 637 2.93 -19.29 -0.80
C LEU A 637 4.37 -19.34 -0.29
N ASP A 638 5.30 -19.74 -1.14
CA ASP A 638 6.71 -19.90 -0.78
C ASP A 638 7.28 -18.67 -0.05
N PRO A 639 8.24 -18.89 0.86
CA PRO A 639 8.92 -17.82 1.58
C PRO A 639 9.56 -16.80 0.65
N ARG A 640 9.42 -15.51 1.01
CA ARG A 640 9.97 -14.41 0.21
C ARG A 640 11.05 -13.67 0.95
N VAL A 641 12.10 -13.34 0.21
CA VAL A 641 13.17 -12.43 0.63
C VAL A 641 13.08 -11.13 -0.15
N HIS A 642 13.55 -10.04 0.43
CA HIS A 642 13.66 -8.76 -0.24
C HIS A 642 14.92 -8.05 0.20
N HIS A 643 15.64 -7.49 -0.75
CA HIS A 643 16.73 -6.54 -0.56
C HIS A 643 16.58 -5.41 -1.56
N GLN A 644 16.89 -4.19 -1.15
CA GLN A 644 16.80 -3.01 -2.02
C GLN A 644 18.07 -2.15 -1.96
N LEU A 645 19.22 -2.79 -1.72
CA LEU A 645 20.54 -2.22 -1.52
C LEU A 645 20.63 -1.49 -0.18
N LEU A 646 19.90 -0.42 0.01
CA LEU A 646 19.84 0.32 1.27
C LEU A 646 18.37 0.45 1.74
N PRO A 647 18.09 0.32 3.06
CA PRO A 647 19.04 -0.10 4.11
C PRO A 647 19.57 -1.51 3.87
N ASP A 648 20.84 -1.77 4.22
CA ASP A 648 21.54 -3.04 3.97
C ASP A 648 21.06 -4.12 4.94
N TYR A 649 19.90 -4.70 4.65
CA TYR A 649 19.39 -5.88 5.33
C TYR A 649 18.47 -6.71 4.41
N ILE A 650 18.48 -8.02 4.63
CA ILE A 650 17.50 -8.90 4.02
C ILE A 650 16.19 -8.83 4.83
N ARG A 651 15.10 -8.48 4.16
CA ARG A 651 13.77 -8.55 4.74
C ARG A 651 13.14 -9.90 4.42
N ILE A 652 12.66 -10.60 5.46
CA ILE A 652 11.89 -11.83 5.32
C ILE A 652 10.48 -11.66 5.87
N ASP A 653 9.55 -12.51 5.42
CA ASP A 653 8.17 -12.53 5.92
C ASP A 653 8.13 -13.17 7.31
N LYS A 654 7.44 -12.53 8.26
CA LYS A 654 7.29 -13.06 9.62
C LYS A 654 6.42 -14.33 9.67
N PHE A 655 5.42 -14.44 8.81
CA PHE A 655 4.45 -15.54 8.81
C PHE A 655 4.85 -16.70 7.89
N TYR A 656 5.69 -16.41 6.90
CA TYR A 656 6.25 -17.38 5.94
C TYR A 656 7.77 -17.17 5.86
N PRO A 657 8.53 -17.43 6.96
CA PRO A 657 9.96 -17.17 6.99
C PRO A 657 10.72 -18.25 6.20
N ILE A 658 11.87 -17.86 5.62
CA ILE A 658 12.86 -18.84 5.16
C ILE A 658 13.41 -19.63 6.36
N SER A 659 13.89 -20.86 6.12
CA SER A 659 14.41 -21.73 7.17
C SER A 659 15.56 -21.10 7.97
N LYS A 660 15.77 -21.54 9.19
CA LYS A 660 16.91 -21.07 10.01
C LYS A 660 18.27 -21.41 9.40
N ASP A 661 18.37 -22.59 8.77
CA ASP A 661 19.60 -23.04 8.11
C ASP A 661 19.93 -22.16 6.90
N LEU A 662 18.91 -21.79 6.09
CA LEU A 662 19.09 -20.84 5.01
C LEU A 662 19.53 -19.46 5.53
N GLN A 663 18.92 -18.97 6.61
CA GLN A 663 19.34 -17.71 7.25
C GLN A 663 20.79 -17.79 7.77
N ALA A 664 21.18 -18.90 8.39
CA ALA A 664 22.56 -19.12 8.87
C ALA A 664 23.55 -19.20 7.70
N GLY A 665 23.17 -19.89 6.62
CA GLY A 665 23.96 -19.97 5.41
C GLY A 665 24.19 -18.61 4.76
N LEU A 666 23.17 -17.80 4.64
CA LEU A 666 23.28 -16.44 4.11
C LEU A 666 24.20 -15.55 4.98
N ARG A 667 24.13 -15.69 6.31
CA ARG A 667 25.07 -14.97 7.20
C ARG A 667 26.52 -15.37 7.00
N ARG A 668 26.80 -16.65 6.75
CA ARG A 668 28.17 -17.11 6.43
C ARG A 668 28.71 -16.50 5.13
N LEU A 669 27.84 -16.11 4.21
CA LEU A 669 28.18 -15.41 2.97
C LEU A 669 28.25 -13.88 3.14
N GLY A 670 28.10 -13.38 4.38
CA GLY A 670 28.23 -11.97 4.72
C GLY A 670 26.93 -11.17 4.78
N HIS A 671 25.76 -11.81 4.56
CA HIS A 671 24.46 -11.15 4.75
C HIS A 671 24.09 -11.08 6.24
N ASN A 672 24.71 -10.13 6.96
CA ASN A 672 24.69 -10.10 8.41
C ASN A 672 23.34 -9.76 9.03
N ASP A 673 22.58 -8.83 8.43
CA ASP A 673 21.30 -8.40 8.96
C ASP A 673 20.11 -9.02 8.18
N ILE A 674 19.35 -9.88 8.88
CA ILE A 674 18.12 -10.51 8.35
C ILE A 674 16.96 -10.18 9.28
N GLN A 675 16.00 -9.40 8.79
CA GLN A 675 14.90 -8.88 9.59
C GLN A 675 13.56 -9.48 9.19
N ALA A 676 12.90 -10.15 10.14
CA ALA A 676 11.51 -10.59 9.97
C ALA A 676 10.55 -9.40 10.15
N LYS A 677 9.76 -9.09 9.13
CA LYS A 677 8.71 -8.06 9.14
C LYS A 677 7.33 -8.70 8.90
N THR A 678 6.27 -7.98 9.19
CA THR A 678 4.91 -8.55 9.20
C THR A 678 4.49 -9.15 7.85
N ILE A 679 4.72 -8.44 6.75
CA ILE A 679 4.43 -8.89 5.37
C ILE A 679 5.49 -8.30 4.45
N THR A 680 6.03 -9.08 3.51
CA THR A 680 6.99 -8.59 2.54
C THR A 680 6.30 -7.91 1.35
N ALA A 681 5.41 -8.61 0.67
CA ALA A 681 4.55 -8.14 -0.42
C ALA A 681 3.34 -9.08 -0.54
N VAL A 682 2.38 -8.73 -1.38
CA VAL A 682 1.18 -9.55 -1.65
C VAL A 682 1.03 -9.68 -3.15
N VAL A 683 1.07 -10.91 -3.68
CA VAL A 683 1.07 -11.22 -5.12
C VAL A 683 -0.28 -11.80 -5.54
N GLN A 684 -0.82 -11.33 -6.66
CA GLN A 684 -1.98 -11.92 -7.31
C GLN A 684 -1.52 -12.46 -8.67
N ALA A 685 -1.96 -13.66 -9.04
CA ALA A 685 -1.60 -14.24 -10.33
C ALA A 685 -2.72 -15.09 -10.92
N ALA A 686 -2.76 -15.13 -12.25
CA ALA A 686 -3.60 -15.99 -13.06
C ALA A 686 -2.71 -16.69 -14.11
N ALA A 687 -2.89 -17.98 -14.35
CA ALA A 687 -2.03 -18.76 -15.22
C ALA A 687 -2.83 -19.78 -16.03
N ILE A 688 -2.39 -20.05 -17.27
CA ILE A 688 -2.75 -21.25 -18.02
C ILE A 688 -1.58 -22.22 -17.87
N ALA A 689 -1.81 -23.34 -17.17
CA ALA A 689 -0.80 -24.34 -16.91
C ALA A 689 -0.47 -25.16 -18.17
N PRO A 690 0.63 -25.95 -18.19
CA PRO A 690 0.99 -26.78 -19.35
C PRO A 690 -0.09 -27.76 -19.81
N ASP A 691 -0.95 -28.20 -18.88
CA ASP A 691 -2.12 -29.05 -19.13
C ASP A 691 -3.31 -28.31 -19.79
N GLY A 692 -3.18 -27.02 -20.05
CA GLY A 692 -4.24 -26.16 -20.63
C GLY A 692 -5.28 -25.67 -19.64
N LYS A 693 -5.22 -26.09 -18.37
CA LYS A 693 -6.14 -25.65 -17.32
C LYS A 693 -5.80 -24.26 -16.81
N ILE A 694 -6.82 -23.53 -16.38
CA ILE A 694 -6.70 -22.17 -15.88
C ILE A 694 -6.66 -22.20 -14.36
N TYR A 695 -5.68 -21.52 -13.79
CA TYR A 695 -5.50 -21.39 -12.33
C TYR A 695 -5.42 -19.92 -11.94
N GLY A 696 -5.97 -19.59 -10.78
CA GLY A 696 -5.87 -18.27 -10.19
C GLY A 696 -5.46 -18.34 -8.74
N LYS A 697 -4.53 -17.51 -8.31
CA LYS A 697 -4.14 -17.44 -6.91
C LYS A 697 -4.10 -16.02 -6.41
N ALA A 698 -4.96 -15.71 -5.44
CA ALA A 698 -4.84 -14.51 -4.63
C ALA A 698 -4.06 -14.84 -3.35
N ASP A 699 -3.09 -14.00 -3.01
CA ASP A 699 -2.19 -14.22 -1.88
C ASP A 699 -2.95 -14.18 -0.53
N PRO A 700 -2.93 -15.26 0.25
CA PRO A 700 -3.65 -15.33 1.52
C PRO A 700 -3.09 -14.37 2.59
N ARG A 701 -1.91 -13.76 2.37
CA ARG A 701 -1.37 -12.71 3.24
C ARG A 701 -2.31 -11.48 3.33
N LYS A 702 -3.15 -11.25 2.31
CA LYS A 702 -4.21 -10.23 2.31
C LYS A 702 -5.60 -10.80 2.57
N LYS A 703 -5.70 -12.12 2.84
CA LYS A 703 -6.96 -12.85 3.10
C LYS A 703 -7.94 -12.74 1.94
N SER A 704 -7.44 -12.93 0.74
CA SER A 704 -8.20 -12.94 -0.50
C SER A 704 -8.12 -14.31 -1.17
N PHE A 705 -9.04 -14.57 -2.10
CA PHE A 705 -9.02 -15.73 -3.00
C PHE A 705 -9.40 -15.31 -4.42
N ALA A 706 -9.01 -16.13 -5.39
CA ALA A 706 -9.37 -15.95 -6.80
C ALA A 706 -10.81 -16.46 -7.05
N ALA A 707 -11.40 -16.02 -8.14
CA ALA A 707 -12.70 -16.48 -8.59
C ALA A 707 -12.66 -16.76 -10.10
N GLY A 708 -13.10 -17.94 -10.50
CA GLY A 708 -13.16 -18.35 -11.89
C GLY A 708 -14.42 -19.18 -12.18
N PHE A 709 -14.53 -19.72 -13.40
CA PHE A 709 -15.63 -20.58 -13.83
C PHE A 709 -15.20 -21.47 -15.01
#